data_e3bb935a1589815e705ecbbbd18cc7ea
#
_entry.id   e3bb935a1589815e705ecbbbd18cc7ea
#
_cell.length_a   1.000
_cell.length_b   1.000
_cell.length_c   1.000
_cell.angle_alpha   90.00
_cell.angle_beta   90.00
_cell.angle_gamma   90.00
#
_symmetry.space_group_name_H-M   'P 1'
#
loop_
_entity.id
_entity.type
_entity.pdbx_description
1 polymer ?
#
loop_
_entity_poly.entity_id
_entity_poly.type
_entity_poly.pdbx_seq_one_letter_code
_entity_poly.pdbx_strand_id
1 'polypeptide(L)'
;MAYAVDIDSLNPAQREAVLTTEGPLLVLAGAGSGKTRVLTFRIAHMIADLGVRPWQILAITFTNKAAAEMRERLGALLPEGTRGMWVCTFHAMCVRMLREDADLLGYTGQFSIYDDDDSRRMVRDIMQALSIEQKQYPINMIRSKISAAKNAMIGPDEMSARASSPQEEKAARVYAELERRLRAANAMDFDDLLVRTLELLRSRPEVLEKYQERFRYISVDEYQDTNHVQYEIANLLAAKYKNLMVVGDDDQSIYSWRGADISNILDFEQDFADAKVVKLEQNYRSTGHILSAANAVVRHNSQRKDKRLFTAAGDGEKIHAYQASDERDEGRWIASEIDKLHDGGMSYDDIAVFYRTNAQSRILEDMFLRAGVPYKIVGGTRFFDRAEVRDVMAYLKMVVNPADEMSVKRVINTPRRGIGSTSIQKIEMLAASNRCSFFQACELACAETGMFSAKVRNGLADFVNIVRRGRRMDGELKDVVEAIVESAGLIQAYRSEGTMEAEGRAENIQEFLGVAAEFEETHEDIEGTLESLEELRAAGVGDVAQALAQAFAAPVPIDTPLASSAAQAAAEIERTYGPLTCKALPALMEWLALRSDLDALSGQSSAITMMTIHSAKGLEFPAVFVAGMEEGIFPHVAGFGGEDAAKLEEERRLAYVAITRARKRLFLTYAATRRTYGSTQANPRSRFVNEIPDEDIEFSGIGSSGFSGTGWEKRGDRRGTFGSGQGSDMYGGRVFGSYTRSTGGSGASAGSYDSFFGVAGTERHRGVSPDAGRKPATFGSGATRPRQQQASAPVEQRRPDAARAAEVFAVGDAVSHKTFGPGTVISVDGDMIEVQFEKSGKTKKLMKGFAPIVKL
;
A
#
# COMPACT_ATOMS: atom_id res chain seq x y z
N MET A 1 -10.72 39.41 -17.57
CA MET A 1 -9.58 39.98 -16.79
C MET A 1 -8.62 38.86 -16.60
N ALA A 2 -7.37 38.98 -17.08
CA ALA A 2 -6.34 37.96 -16.83
C ALA A 2 -6.05 37.98 -15.32
N TYR A 3 -6.27 36.88 -14.64
CA TYR A 3 -5.86 36.69 -13.26
C TYR A 3 -4.35 36.48 -13.28
N ALA A 4 -3.58 37.50 -12.94
CA ALA A 4 -2.14 37.35 -12.72
C ALA A 4 -1.94 36.46 -11.49
N VAL A 5 -1.18 35.38 -11.66
CA VAL A 5 -0.80 34.50 -10.55
C VAL A 5 0.11 35.29 -9.59
N ASP A 6 -0.19 35.33 -8.30
CA ASP A 6 0.63 36.05 -7.31
C ASP A 6 1.98 35.34 -7.07
N ILE A 7 2.88 35.49 -8.05
CA ILE A 7 4.25 34.93 -8.01
C ILE A 7 5.10 35.63 -6.95
N ASP A 8 4.74 36.83 -6.52
CA ASP A 8 5.51 37.60 -5.52
C ASP A 8 5.36 37.00 -4.10
N SER A 9 4.34 36.17 -3.87
CA SER A 9 4.19 35.41 -2.64
C SER A 9 5.16 34.24 -2.48
N LEU A 10 5.95 33.93 -3.51
CA LEU A 10 6.92 32.84 -3.52
C LEU A 10 8.29 33.31 -3.06
N ASN A 11 9.05 32.44 -2.39
CA ASN A 11 10.45 32.72 -2.09
C ASN A 11 11.29 32.71 -3.39
N PRO A 12 12.52 33.24 -3.37
CA PRO A 12 13.33 33.35 -4.59
C PRO A 12 13.53 32.05 -5.36
N ALA A 13 13.80 30.93 -4.66
CA ALA A 13 14.00 29.62 -5.29
C ALA A 13 12.69 29.05 -5.87
N GLN A 14 11.58 29.17 -5.13
CA GLN A 14 10.27 28.79 -5.64
C GLN A 14 9.89 29.60 -6.87
N ARG A 15 10.09 30.92 -6.83
CA ARG A 15 9.84 31.81 -7.96
C ARG A 15 10.70 31.43 -9.20
N GLU A 16 11.98 31.13 -8.98
CA GLU A 16 12.86 30.69 -10.06
C GLU A 16 12.34 29.41 -10.73
N ALA A 17 11.93 28.42 -9.95
CA ALA A 17 11.39 27.16 -10.47
C ALA A 17 10.05 27.37 -11.23
N VAL A 18 9.19 28.28 -10.77
CA VAL A 18 7.92 28.63 -11.43
C VAL A 18 8.16 29.30 -12.77
N LEU A 19 9.10 30.27 -12.84
CA LEU A 19 9.39 31.04 -14.05
C LEU A 19 10.23 30.28 -15.09
N THR A 20 10.88 29.16 -14.71
CA THR A 20 11.62 28.31 -15.65
C THR A 20 10.68 27.37 -16.37
N THR A 21 10.07 27.78 -17.48
CA THR A 21 9.01 27.04 -18.17
C THR A 21 9.52 26.13 -19.28
N GLU A 22 10.63 26.47 -19.93
CA GLU A 22 11.19 25.73 -21.03
C GLU A 22 12.42 24.92 -20.63
N GLY A 23 12.62 23.78 -21.28
CA GLY A 23 13.73 22.86 -21.07
C GLY A 23 13.56 21.95 -19.82
N PRO A 24 14.51 21.02 -19.59
CA PRO A 24 14.48 20.12 -18.46
C PRO A 24 14.81 20.85 -17.16
N LEU A 25 13.99 20.63 -16.13
CA LEU A 25 14.09 21.27 -14.81
C LEU A 25 14.04 20.24 -13.70
N LEU A 26 15.10 20.15 -12.91
CA LEU A 26 15.12 19.38 -11.66
C LEU A 26 14.91 20.30 -10.47
N VAL A 27 13.86 20.06 -9.69
CA VAL A 27 13.60 20.73 -8.43
C VAL A 27 13.88 19.77 -7.28
N LEU A 28 15.05 19.95 -6.67
CA LEU A 28 15.44 19.22 -5.46
C LEU A 28 14.79 19.89 -4.24
N ALA A 29 13.72 19.30 -3.73
CA ALA A 29 12.86 19.94 -2.78
C ALA A 29 12.74 19.12 -1.50
N GLY A 30 13.34 19.57 -0.42
CA GLY A 30 13.26 18.89 0.86
C GLY A 30 11.82 18.81 1.43
N ALA A 31 11.66 18.03 2.49
CA ALA A 31 10.36 17.89 3.16
C ALA A 31 9.81 19.28 3.56
N GLY A 32 8.51 19.52 3.34
CA GLY A 32 7.84 20.76 3.73
C GLY A 32 8.32 22.05 3.05
N SER A 33 9.06 21.96 1.93
CA SER A 33 9.59 23.14 1.19
C SER A 33 8.61 23.73 0.18
N GLY A 34 7.41 23.15 0.04
CA GLY A 34 6.37 23.64 -0.86
C GLY A 34 6.45 23.08 -2.28
N LYS A 35 6.89 21.82 -2.48
CA LYS A 35 6.89 21.10 -3.76
C LYS A 35 5.61 21.31 -4.57
N THR A 36 4.47 20.92 -3.99
CA THR A 36 3.16 21.03 -4.65
C THR A 36 2.77 22.48 -4.93
N ARG A 37 3.17 23.43 -4.08
CA ARG A 37 2.96 24.87 -4.35
C ARG A 37 3.69 25.33 -5.60
N VAL A 38 4.97 24.99 -5.74
CA VAL A 38 5.76 25.31 -6.94
C VAL A 38 5.14 24.71 -8.19
N LEU A 39 4.71 23.43 -8.13
CA LEU A 39 4.06 22.76 -9.24
C LEU A 39 2.76 23.46 -9.67
N THR A 40 1.86 23.74 -8.72
CA THR A 40 0.57 24.37 -9.01
C THR A 40 0.75 25.82 -9.51
N PHE A 41 1.63 26.59 -8.91
CA PHE A 41 1.92 27.96 -9.35
C PHE A 41 2.57 28.02 -10.74
N ARG A 42 3.47 27.08 -11.06
CA ARG A 42 4.06 26.98 -12.41
C ARG A 42 2.98 26.66 -13.46
N ILE A 43 2.13 25.68 -13.20
CA ILE A 43 1.04 25.33 -14.12
C ILE A 43 0.10 26.53 -14.29
N ALA A 44 -0.27 27.19 -13.20
CA ALA A 44 -1.12 28.36 -13.25
C ALA A 44 -0.47 29.51 -14.04
N HIS A 45 0.83 29.77 -13.85
CA HIS A 45 1.59 30.74 -14.61
C HIS A 45 1.62 30.42 -16.12
N MET A 46 1.87 29.17 -16.48
CA MET A 46 1.87 28.75 -17.90
C MET A 46 0.51 28.99 -18.57
N ILE A 47 -0.59 28.72 -17.86
CA ILE A 47 -1.94 28.89 -18.42
C ILE A 47 -2.35 30.38 -18.44
N ALA A 48 -2.28 31.06 -17.28
CA ALA A 48 -2.81 32.41 -17.12
C ALA A 48 -1.94 33.48 -17.80
N ASP A 49 -0.61 33.39 -17.66
CA ASP A 49 0.30 34.44 -18.10
C ASP A 49 0.92 34.14 -19.48
N LEU A 50 1.19 32.86 -19.80
CA LEU A 50 1.84 32.48 -21.06
C LEU A 50 0.85 31.94 -22.10
N GLY A 51 -0.43 31.74 -21.73
CA GLY A 51 -1.48 31.28 -22.65
C GLY A 51 -1.29 29.83 -23.12
N VAL A 52 -0.57 28.99 -22.34
CA VAL A 52 -0.45 27.55 -22.60
C VAL A 52 -1.82 26.92 -22.38
N ARG A 53 -2.25 26.11 -23.32
CA ARG A 53 -3.55 25.44 -23.23
C ARG A 53 -3.53 24.31 -22.22
N PRO A 54 -4.56 24.14 -21.35
CA PRO A 54 -4.59 23.13 -20.31
C PRO A 54 -4.29 21.71 -20.81
N TRP A 55 -4.82 21.32 -21.96
CA TRP A 55 -4.60 19.98 -22.54
C TRP A 55 -3.17 19.70 -23.02
N GLN A 56 -2.30 20.74 -23.11
CA GLN A 56 -0.88 20.60 -23.41
C GLN A 56 -0.04 20.27 -22.19
N ILE A 57 -0.66 20.21 -21.00
CA ILE A 57 0.02 19.99 -19.73
C ILE A 57 -0.35 18.62 -19.18
N LEU A 58 0.68 17.85 -18.81
CA LEU A 58 0.59 16.59 -18.09
C LEU A 58 1.26 16.76 -16.73
N ALA A 59 0.51 16.62 -15.65
CA ALA A 59 1.01 16.64 -14.28
C ALA A 59 0.81 15.26 -13.64
N ILE A 60 1.91 14.62 -13.28
CA ILE A 60 1.92 13.27 -12.72
C ILE A 60 2.31 13.34 -11.25
N THR A 61 1.54 12.63 -10.40
CA THR A 61 1.84 12.46 -8.98
C THR A 61 1.91 10.98 -8.60
N PHE A 62 2.32 10.69 -7.37
CA PHE A 62 2.45 9.30 -6.91
C PHE A 62 1.12 8.71 -6.40
N THR A 63 0.22 9.53 -5.81
CA THR A 63 -1.04 9.07 -5.22
C THR A 63 -2.25 9.81 -5.79
N ASN A 64 -3.42 9.15 -5.80
CA ASN A 64 -4.67 9.78 -6.24
C ASN A 64 -5.05 10.96 -5.34
N LYS A 65 -4.79 10.87 -4.03
CA LYS A 65 -4.99 11.97 -3.09
C LYS A 65 -4.17 13.20 -3.48
N ALA A 66 -2.90 13.03 -3.81
CA ALA A 66 -2.05 14.14 -4.25
C ALA A 66 -2.55 14.73 -5.59
N ALA A 67 -3.04 13.88 -6.51
CA ALA A 67 -3.65 14.33 -7.75
C ALA A 67 -4.94 15.13 -7.51
N ALA A 68 -5.80 14.67 -6.60
CA ALA A 68 -7.03 15.38 -6.22
C ALA A 68 -6.71 16.73 -5.56
N GLU A 69 -5.80 16.76 -4.60
CA GLU A 69 -5.34 17.99 -3.94
C GLU A 69 -4.72 19.00 -4.94
N MET A 70 -3.94 18.49 -5.90
CA MET A 70 -3.37 19.34 -6.96
C MET A 70 -4.46 19.93 -7.85
N ARG A 71 -5.48 19.14 -8.24
CA ARG A 71 -6.62 19.64 -9.01
C ARG A 71 -7.42 20.70 -8.25
N GLU A 72 -7.71 20.47 -6.98
CA GLU A 72 -8.39 21.43 -6.10
C GLU A 72 -7.63 22.77 -6.05
N ARG A 73 -6.31 22.72 -5.79
CA ARG A 73 -5.46 23.91 -5.74
C ARG A 73 -5.39 24.65 -7.08
N LEU A 74 -5.33 23.92 -8.17
CA LEU A 74 -5.32 24.50 -9.52
C LEU A 74 -6.69 25.10 -9.84
N GLY A 75 -7.81 24.48 -9.47
CA GLY A 75 -9.14 25.03 -9.59
C GLY A 75 -9.32 26.34 -8.83
N ALA A 76 -8.71 26.45 -7.63
CA ALA A 76 -8.71 27.70 -6.85
C ALA A 76 -7.87 28.82 -7.52
N LEU A 77 -6.76 28.46 -8.18
CA LEU A 77 -5.88 29.42 -8.89
C LEU A 77 -6.42 29.79 -10.27
N LEU A 78 -7.16 28.92 -10.93
CA LEU A 78 -7.62 29.01 -12.31
C LEU A 78 -9.12 28.65 -12.41
N PRO A 79 -10.05 29.48 -11.95
CA PRO A 79 -11.49 29.15 -11.89
C PRO A 79 -12.13 28.78 -13.23
N GLU A 80 -11.56 29.22 -14.35
CA GLU A 80 -12.10 29.02 -15.70
C GLU A 80 -11.22 28.11 -16.59
N GLY A 81 -10.12 27.51 -16.08
CA GLY A 81 -9.05 27.15 -16.97
C GLY A 81 -8.38 25.79 -16.83
N THR A 82 -8.95 24.79 -16.13
CA THR A 82 -8.27 23.48 -15.98
C THR A 82 -8.83 22.36 -16.87
N ARG A 83 -9.86 22.64 -17.66
CA ARG A 83 -10.56 21.64 -18.49
C ARG A 83 -9.62 21.01 -19.53
N GLY A 84 -9.60 19.69 -19.60
CA GLY A 84 -8.77 18.91 -20.52
C GLY A 84 -7.33 18.68 -20.09
N MET A 85 -6.86 19.28 -18.97
CA MET A 85 -5.55 19.01 -18.38
C MET A 85 -5.53 17.61 -17.73
N TRP A 86 -4.40 16.92 -17.88
CA TRP A 86 -4.22 15.65 -17.18
C TRP A 86 -3.42 15.85 -15.89
N VAL A 87 -4.10 15.70 -14.75
CA VAL A 87 -3.51 15.65 -13.41
C VAL A 87 -3.86 14.30 -12.81
N CYS A 88 -2.90 13.37 -12.79
CA CYS A 88 -3.18 11.97 -12.45
C CYS A 88 -1.92 11.25 -11.96
N THR A 89 -2.08 9.99 -11.55
CA THR A 89 -0.93 9.10 -11.26
C THR A 89 -0.41 8.47 -12.55
N PHE A 90 0.83 7.91 -12.52
CA PHE A 90 1.37 7.14 -13.66
C PHE A 90 0.39 6.06 -14.12
N HIS A 91 -0.14 5.26 -13.20
CA HIS A 91 -1.07 4.19 -13.54
C HIS A 91 -2.36 4.71 -14.20
N ALA A 92 -2.95 5.78 -13.66
CA ALA A 92 -4.15 6.38 -14.25
C ALA A 92 -3.88 6.96 -15.64
N MET A 93 -2.72 7.58 -15.86
CA MET A 93 -2.28 8.00 -17.19
C MET A 93 -2.17 6.82 -18.14
N CYS A 94 -1.49 5.75 -17.72
CA CYS A 94 -1.30 4.55 -18.53
C CYS A 94 -2.65 3.88 -18.87
N VAL A 95 -3.55 3.77 -17.90
CA VAL A 95 -4.89 3.24 -18.14
C VAL A 95 -5.62 4.07 -19.19
N ARG A 96 -5.61 5.40 -19.12
CA ARG A 96 -6.24 6.27 -20.12
C ARG A 96 -5.65 6.05 -21.52
N MET A 97 -4.32 5.96 -21.65
CA MET A 97 -3.67 5.66 -22.91
C MET A 97 -4.05 4.28 -23.45
N LEU A 98 -4.06 3.26 -22.58
CA LEU A 98 -4.41 1.89 -22.97
C LEU A 98 -5.91 1.73 -23.27
N ARG A 99 -6.81 2.47 -22.60
CA ARG A 99 -8.25 2.47 -22.96
C ARG A 99 -8.48 2.97 -24.39
N GLU A 100 -7.63 3.87 -24.85
CA GLU A 100 -7.74 4.47 -26.17
C GLU A 100 -7.06 3.62 -27.25
N ASP A 101 -5.88 3.05 -26.98
CA ASP A 101 -5.01 2.45 -28.01
C ASP A 101 -4.60 0.99 -27.73
N ALA A 102 -5.23 0.27 -26.77
CA ALA A 102 -4.86 -1.10 -26.39
C ALA A 102 -5.12 -2.14 -27.48
N ASP A 103 -6.00 -1.85 -28.43
CA ASP A 103 -6.29 -2.70 -29.58
C ASP A 103 -5.04 -2.94 -30.44
N LEU A 104 -4.14 -1.96 -30.50
CA LEU A 104 -2.85 -2.09 -31.17
C LEU A 104 -1.90 -3.11 -30.52
N LEU A 105 -2.19 -3.53 -29.28
CA LEU A 105 -1.48 -4.55 -28.52
C LEU A 105 -2.27 -5.87 -28.40
N GLY A 106 -3.48 -5.96 -29.02
CA GLY A 106 -4.34 -7.14 -28.99
C GLY A 106 -5.17 -7.27 -27.70
N TYR A 107 -5.38 -6.17 -26.97
CA TYR A 107 -6.38 -6.07 -25.92
C TYR A 107 -7.55 -5.23 -26.41
N THR A 108 -8.66 -5.22 -25.67
CA THR A 108 -9.73 -4.25 -25.93
C THR A 108 -9.67 -3.11 -24.92
N GLY A 109 -10.23 -1.98 -25.27
CA GLY A 109 -10.34 -0.85 -24.35
C GLY A 109 -11.14 -1.14 -23.07
N GLN A 110 -11.84 -2.26 -22.95
CA GLN A 110 -12.60 -2.69 -21.77
C GLN A 110 -11.89 -3.77 -20.95
N PHE A 111 -10.55 -3.79 -20.94
CA PHE A 111 -9.79 -4.75 -20.16
C PHE A 111 -10.04 -4.63 -18.65
N SER A 112 -10.00 -5.75 -17.93
CA SER A 112 -10.06 -5.77 -16.47
C SER A 112 -8.71 -5.43 -15.86
N ILE A 113 -8.70 -4.66 -14.76
CA ILE A 113 -7.50 -4.40 -13.94
C ILE A 113 -7.56 -5.36 -12.76
N TYR A 114 -6.54 -6.21 -12.64
CA TYR A 114 -6.41 -7.17 -11.54
C TYR A 114 -5.65 -6.56 -10.38
N ASP A 115 -6.26 -6.62 -9.20
CA ASP A 115 -5.64 -6.19 -7.96
C ASP A 115 -4.63 -7.22 -7.42
N ASP A 116 -4.04 -6.96 -6.26
CA ASP A 116 -3.05 -7.84 -5.63
C ASP A 116 -3.61 -9.22 -5.29
N ASP A 117 -4.87 -9.29 -4.86
CA ASP A 117 -5.52 -10.57 -4.52
C ASP A 117 -5.91 -11.36 -5.77
N ASP A 118 -6.41 -10.69 -6.82
CA ASP A 118 -6.72 -11.32 -8.11
C ASP A 118 -5.44 -11.91 -8.71
N SER A 119 -4.35 -11.13 -8.74
CA SER A 119 -3.03 -11.57 -9.21
C SER A 119 -2.48 -12.72 -8.36
N ARG A 120 -2.61 -12.66 -7.04
CA ARG A 120 -2.19 -13.73 -6.12
C ARG A 120 -2.96 -15.02 -6.35
N ARG A 121 -4.27 -14.94 -6.58
CA ARG A 121 -5.11 -16.10 -6.86
C ARG A 121 -4.72 -16.73 -8.20
N MET A 122 -4.56 -15.92 -9.24
CA MET A 122 -4.15 -16.40 -10.55
C MET A 122 -2.78 -17.10 -10.50
N VAL A 123 -1.78 -16.53 -9.85
CA VAL A 123 -0.47 -17.15 -9.65
C VAL A 123 -0.59 -18.47 -8.88
N ARG A 124 -1.43 -18.53 -7.84
CA ARG A 124 -1.70 -19.78 -7.09
C ARG A 124 -2.26 -20.87 -7.99
N ASP A 125 -3.25 -20.55 -8.81
CA ASP A 125 -3.92 -21.48 -9.71
C ASP A 125 -2.97 -21.98 -10.81
N ILE A 126 -2.10 -21.08 -11.31
CA ILE A 126 -1.03 -21.44 -12.25
C ILE A 126 -0.02 -22.38 -11.60
N MET A 127 0.45 -22.07 -10.39
CA MET A 127 1.39 -22.94 -9.67
C MET A 127 0.80 -24.36 -9.46
N GLN A 128 -0.48 -24.43 -9.10
CA GLN A 128 -1.17 -25.71 -8.96
C GLN A 128 -1.25 -26.46 -10.29
N ALA A 129 -1.61 -25.78 -11.38
CA ALA A 129 -1.68 -26.38 -12.72
C ALA A 129 -0.32 -26.88 -13.22
N LEU A 130 0.76 -26.17 -12.88
CA LEU A 130 2.14 -26.54 -13.22
C LEU A 130 2.77 -27.53 -12.23
N SER A 131 2.04 -27.99 -11.20
CA SER A 131 2.51 -28.88 -10.14
C SER A 131 3.73 -28.30 -9.39
N ILE A 132 3.71 -27.00 -9.10
CA ILE A 132 4.74 -26.29 -8.33
C ILE A 132 4.29 -26.22 -6.86
N GLU A 133 5.02 -26.84 -5.96
CA GLU A 133 4.67 -26.91 -4.54
C GLU A 133 4.91 -25.57 -3.82
N GLN A 134 3.86 -25.00 -3.23
CA GLN A 134 3.91 -23.70 -2.52
C GLN A 134 4.78 -23.75 -1.25
N LYS A 135 4.97 -24.92 -0.64
CA LYS A 135 5.87 -25.07 0.52
C LYS A 135 7.33 -24.83 0.14
N GLN A 136 7.73 -25.29 -1.04
CA GLN A 136 9.09 -25.12 -1.55
C GLN A 136 9.28 -23.79 -2.26
N TYR A 137 8.25 -23.32 -2.96
CA TYR A 137 8.26 -22.08 -3.72
C TYR A 137 7.09 -21.18 -3.27
N PRO A 138 7.30 -20.33 -2.24
CA PRO A 138 6.23 -19.45 -1.74
C PRO A 138 5.68 -18.53 -2.84
N ILE A 139 4.35 -18.34 -2.88
CA ILE A 139 3.67 -17.51 -3.89
C ILE A 139 4.27 -16.11 -3.95
N ASN A 140 4.52 -15.49 -2.80
CA ASN A 140 5.07 -14.13 -2.74
C ASN A 140 6.46 -14.03 -3.39
N MET A 141 7.31 -15.06 -3.22
CA MET A 141 8.62 -15.11 -3.85
C MET A 141 8.50 -15.20 -5.39
N ILE A 142 7.61 -16.06 -5.91
CA ILE A 142 7.34 -16.16 -7.37
C ILE A 142 6.84 -14.81 -7.90
N ARG A 143 5.85 -14.20 -7.24
CA ARG A 143 5.28 -12.90 -7.64
C ARG A 143 6.34 -11.79 -7.63
N SER A 144 7.15 -11.72 -6.59
CA SER A 144 8.22 -10.72 -6.48
C SER A 144 9.24 -10.85 -7.63
N LYS A 145 9.62 -12.09 -8.01
CA LYS A 145 10.54 -12.30 -9.16
C LYS A 145 9.89 -11.90 -10.49
N ILE A 146 8.60 -12.18 -10.68
CA ILE A 146 7.86 -11.78 -11.89
C ILE A 146 7.74 -10.25 -11.96
N SER A 147 7.35 -9.60 -10.87
CA SER A 147 7.25 -8.14 -10.80
C SER A 147 8.60 -7.47 -11.07
N ALA A 148 9.68 -7.99 -10.50
CA ALA A 148 11.04 -7.49 -10.78
C ALA A 148 11.41 -7.65 -12.27
N ALA A 149 11.05 -8.78 -12.90
CA ALA A 149 11.28 -8.98 -14.33
C ALA A 149 10.46 -7.99 -15.18
N LYS A 150 9.16 -7.81 -14.88
CA LYS A 150 8.31 -6.81 -15.55
C LYS A 150 8.90 -5.40 -15.44
N ASN A 151 9.28 -4.98 -14.23
CA ASN A 151 9.86 -3.66 -14.00
C ASN A 151 11.24 -3.46 -14.68
N ALA A 152 11.96 -4.54 -14.96
CA ALA A 152 13.21 -4.53 -15.76
C ALA A 152 12.96 -4.72 -17.26
N MET A 153 11.71 -4.76 -17.73
CA MET A 153 11.31 -5.03 -19.13
C MET A 153 11.81 -6.38 -19.64
N ILE A 154 11.97 -7.37 -18.75
CA ILE A 154 12.39 -8.73 -19.09
C ILE A 154 11.14 -9.58 -19.29
N GLY A 155 10.93 -10.04 -20.53
CA GLY A 155 9.83 -10.96 -20.85
C GLY A 155 10.03 -12.37 -20.33
N PRO A 156 8.99 -13.24 -20.35
CA PRO A 156 9.06 -14.59 -19.83
C PRO A 156 10.12 -15.48 -20.50
N ASP A 157 10.31 -15.36 -21.81
CA ASP A 157 11.32 -16.13 -22.56
C ASP A 157 12.74 -15.71 -22.17
N GLU A 158 12.97 -14.42 -22.06
CA GLU A 158 14.25 -13.87 -21.64
C GLU A 158 14.55 -14.21 -20.18
N MET A 159 13.54 -14.12 -19.29
CA MET A 159 13.66 -14.58 -17.89
C MET A 159 14.02 -16.07 -17.83
N SER A 160 13.42 -16.90 -18.68
CA SER A 160 13.74 -18.31 -18.76
C SER A 160 15.16 -18.56 -19.25
N ALA A 161 15.63 -17.79 -20.23
CA ALA A 161 17.00 -17.88 -20.77
C ALA A 161 18.06 -17.42 -19.77
N ARG A 162 17.73 -16.47 -18.89
CA ARG A 162 18.64 -15.92 -17.86
C ARG A 162 18.59 -16.69 -16.54
N ALA A 163 17.64 -17.62 -16.38
CA ALA A 163 17.42 -18.35 -15.13
C ALA A 163 18.67 -19.13 -14.70
N SER A 164 19.20 -18.80 -13.54
CA SER A 164 20.40 -19.41 -12.95
C SER A 164 20.10 -20.29 -11.74
N SER A 165 18.86 -20.28 -11.26
CA SER A 165 18.40 -21.05 -10.10
C SER A 165 17.06 -21.75 -10.37
N PRO A 166 16.76 -22.87 -9.68
CA PRO A 166 15.45 -23.54 -9.80
C PRO A 166 14.27 -22.61 -9.46
N GLN A 167 14.48 -21.63 -8.61
CA GLN A 167 13.47 -20.64 -8.25
C GLN A 167 13.13 -19.72 -9.43
N GLU A 168 14.17 -19.27 -10.16
CA GLU A 168 13.99 -18.42 -11.36
C GLU A 168 13.38 -19.20 -12.51
N GLU A 169 13.77 -20.46 -12.72
CA GLU A 169 13.16 -21.34 -13.72
C GLU A 169 11.66 -21.53 -13.46
N LYS A 170 11.27 -21.77 -12.17
CA LYS A 170 9.85 -21.91 -11.83
C LYS A 170 9.11 -20.59 -11.99
N ALA A 171 9.71 -19.46 -11.60
CA ALA A 171 9.12 -18.14 -11.77
C ALA A 171 8.91 -17.81 -13.26
N ALA A 172 9.88 -18.09 -14.13
CA ALA A 172 9.75 -17.87 -15.57
C ALA A 172 8.61 -18.71 -16.20
N ARG A 173 8.47 -19.98 -15.78
CA ARG A 173 7.36 -20.83 -16.23
C ARG A 173 5.99 -20.29 -15.78
N VAL A 174 5.90 -19.83 -14.53
CA VAL A 174 4.68 -19.20 -14.01
C VAL A 174 4.40 -17.89 -14.75
N TYR A 175 5.42 -17.11 -15.06
CA TYR A 175 5.29 -15.84 -15.77
C TYR A 175 4.74 -16.06 -17.19
N ALA A 176 5.26 -17.00 -17.95
CA ALA A 176 4.77 -17.34 -19.28
C ALA A 176 3.27 -17.71 -19.27
N GLU A 177 2.86 -18.54 -18.31
CA GLU A 177 1.46 -18.93 -18.18
C GLU A 177 0.58 -17.78 -17.66
N LEU A 178 1.10 -16.91 -16.80
CA LEU A 178 0.42 -15.71 -16.31
C LEU A 178 0.10 -14.76 -17.47
N GLU A 179 1.08 -14.43 -18.30
CA GLU A 179 0.91 -13.61 -19.52
C GLU A 179 -0.17 -14.18 -20.45
N ARG A 180 -0.11 -15.50 -20.69
CA ARG A 180 -1.10 -16.16 -21.51
C ARG A 180 -2.52 -16.05 -20.96
N ARG A 181 -2.69 -16.23 -19.63
CA ARG A 181 -4.01 -16.14 -18.98
C ARG A 181 -4.53 -14.72 -18.91
N LEU A 182 -3.68 -13.75 -18.60
CA LEU A 182 -4.07 -12.33 -18.57
C LEU A 182 -4.56 -11.87 -19.95
N ARG A 183 -3.85 -12.22 -21.02
CA ARG A 183 -4.30 -11.95 -22.40
C ARG A 183 -5.63 -12.61 -22.72
N ALA A 184 -5.80 -13.88 -22.37
CA ALA A 184 -7.03 -14.62 -22.63
C ALA A 184 -8.24 -14.04 -21.87
N ALA A 185 -8.00 -13.48 -20.66
CA ALA A 185 -9.01 -12.83 -19.84
C ALA A 185 -9.27 -11.36 -20.22
N ASN A 186 -8.57 -10.82 -21.23
CA ASN A 186 -8.53 -9.39 -21.51
C ASN A 186 -8.30 -8.60 -20.22
N ALA A 187 -7.23 -8.93 -19.49
CA ALA A 187 -6.91 -8.37 -18.19
C ALA A 187 -5.43 -7.96 -18.10
N MET A 188 -5.14 -6.98 -17.27
CA MET A 188 -3.80 -6.50 -16.95
C MET A 188 -3.66 -6.41 -15.44
N ASP A 189 -2.50 -6.76 -14.88
CA ASP A 189 -2.15 -6.43 -13.51
C ASP A 189 -1.54 -5.01 -13.42
N PHE A 190 -1.20 -4.55 -12.20
CA PHE A 190 -0.66 -3.21 -12.02
C PHE A 190 0.67 -2.98 -12.73
N ASP A 191 1.56 -3.99 -12.77
CA ASP A 191 2.83 -3.87 -13.50
C ASP A 191 2.57 -3.82 -15.01
N ASP A 192 1.59 -4.57 -15.52
CA ASP A 192 1.23 -4.58 -16.93
C ASP A 192 0.76 -3.22 -17.43
N LEU A 193 0.05 -2.44 -16.62
CA LEU A 193 -0.39 -1.10 -17.03
C LEU A 193 0.78 -0.23 -17.47
N LEU A 194 1.90 -0.31 -16.75
CA LEU A 194 3.11 0.43 -17.09
C LEU A 194 3.85 -0.20 -18.28
N VAL A 195 4.07 -1.53 -18.20
CA VAL A 195 4.84 -2.28 -19.22
C VAL A 195 4.17 -2.22 -20.58
N ARG A 196 2.84 -2.43 -20.66
CA ARG A 196 2.09 -2.36 -21.92
C ARG A 196 2.03 -0.94 -22.49
N THR A 197 1.95 0.09 -21.63
CA THR A 197 2.06 1.48 -22.10
C THR A 197 3.44 1.76 -22.70
N LEU A 198 4.51 1.32 -22.05
CA LEU A 198 5.86 1.47 -22.61
C LEU A 198 6.04 0.68 -23.92
N GLU A 199 5.51 -0.55 -23.97
CA GLU A 199 5.48 -1.39 -25.19
C GLU A 199 4.73 -0.67 -26.33
N LEU A 200 3.56 -0.08 -26.03
CA LEU A 200 2.76 0.69 -26.98
C LEU A 200 3.54 1.87 -27.53
N LEU A 201 4.11 2.69 -26.66
CA LEU A 201 4.86 3.89 -27.06
C LEU A 201 6.13 3.55 -27.88
N ARG A 202 6.80 2.43 -27.58
CA ARG A 202 8.00 1.98 -28.31
C ARG A 202 7.68 1.31 -29.63
N SER A 203 6.59 0.53 -29.69
CA SER A 203 6.23 -0.23 -30.89
C SER A 203 5.36 0.54 -31.89
N ARG A 204 4.76 1.66 -31.47
CA ARG A 204 3.85 2.48 -32.27
C ARG A 204 4.26 3.95 -32.28
N PRO A 205 5.17 4.35 -33.19
CA PRO A 205 5.66 5.73 -33.27
C PRO A 205 4.53 6.76 -33.47
N GLU A 206 3.46 6.40 -34.17
CA GLU A 206 2.28 7.23 -34.36
C GLU A 206 1.55 7.55 -33.05
N VAL A 207 1.46 6.59 -32.14
CA VAL A 207 0.88 6.78 -30.81
C VAL A 207 1.78 7.64 -29.95
N LEU A 208 3.10 7.39 -29.99
CA LEU A 208 4.07 8.21 -29.27
C LEU A 208 3.99 9.67 -29.73
N GLU A 209 3.97 9.93 -31.04
CA GLU A 209 3.90 11.28 -31.60
C GLU A 209 2.60 11.97 -31.21
N LYS A 210 1.44 11.28 -31.24
CA LYS A 210 0.14 11.78 -30.74
C LYS A 210 0.24 12.33 -29.32
N TYR A 211 0.83 11.57 -28.40
CA TYR A 211 0.95 12.00 -27.02
C TYR A 211 2.05 13.04 -26.79
N GLN A 212 3.13 13.03 -27.55
CA GLN A 212 4.16 14.08 -27.52
C GLN A 212 3.61 15.43 -28.02
N GLU A 213 2.79 15.45 -29.08
CA GLU A 213 2.12 16.68 -29.54
C GLU A 213 1.09 17.20 -28.53
N ARG A 214 0.41 16.29 -27.88
CA ARG A 214 -0.56 16.64 -26.83
C ARG A 214 0.14 17.22 -25.60
N PHE A 215 1.15 16.56 -25.07
CA PHE A 215 1.79 16.91 -23.80
C PHE A 215 3.12 17.63 -24.02
N ARG A 216 3.04 18.93 -24.29
CA ARG A 216 4.22 19.77 -24.53
C ARG A 216 4.94 20.14 -23.24
N TYR A 217 4.25 20.10 -22.10
CA TYR A 217 4.77 20.40 -20.77
C TYR A 217 4.43 19.24 -19.82
N ILE A 218 5.45 18.59 -19.33
CA ILE A 218 5.31 17.44 -18.42
C ILE A 218 5.91 17.80 -17.08
N SER A 219 5.16 17.54 -16.02
CA SER A 219 5.60 17.73 -14.64
C SER A 219 5.41 16.44 -13.85
N VAL A 220 6.46 15.95 -13.18
CA VAL A 220 6.42 14.73 -12.37
C VAL A 220 6.78 15.06 -10.93
N ASP A 221 5.84 14.82 -10.00
CA ASP A 221 6.05 14.95 -8.56
C ASP A 221 6.54 13.64 -7.96
N GLU A 222 7.23 13.70 -6.83
CA GLU A 222 7.83 12.57 -6.11
C GLU A 222 8.71 11.69 -7.04
N TYR A 223 9.51 12.32 -7.90
CA TYR A 223 10.30 11.64 -8.95
C TYR A 223 11.28 10.59 -8.41
N GLN A 224 11.75 10.71 -7.17
CA GLN A 224 12.61 9.73 -6.49
C GLN A 224 11.93 8.37 -6.24
N ASP A 225 10.60 8.28 -6.39
CA ASP A 225 9.85 7.04 -6.22
C ASP A 225 9.52 6.34 -7.54
N THR A 226 9.99 6.88 -8.66
CA THR A 226 9.75 6.29 -9.97
C THR A 226 10.57 5.01 -10.16
N ASN A 227 9.94 3.99 -10.77
CA ASN A 227 10.64 2.80 -11.24
C ASN A 227 11.18 3.03 -12.68
N HIS A 228 11.98 2.10 -13.17
CA HIS A 228 12.60 2.20 -14.50
C HIS A 228 11.57 2.36 -15.63
N VAL A 229 10.43 1.67 -15.58
CA VAL A 229 9.40 1.77 -16.63
C VAL A 229 8.75 3.16 -16.63
N GLN A 230 8.46 3.72 -15.48
CA GLN A 230 7.91 5.08 -15.33
C GLN A 230 8.89 6.15 -15.81
N TYR A 231 10.16 5.98 -15.47
CA TYR A 231 11.25 6.82 -15.96
C TYR A 231 11.30 6.81 -17.50
N GLU A 232 11.30 5.63 -18.12
CA GLU A 232 11.32 5.48 -19.57
C GLU A 232 10.08 6.11 -20.25
N ILE A 233 8.89 5.92 -19.69
CA ILE A 233 7.65 6.54 -20.19
C ILE A 233 7.77 8.06 -20.16
N ALA A 234 8.22 8.64 -19.04
CA ALA A 234 8.36 10.09 -18.90
C ALA A 234 9.37 10.65 -19.91
N ASN A 235 10.50 9.98 -20.09
CA ASN A 235 11.54 10.38 -21.05
C ASN A 235 11.07 10.29 -22.50
N LEU A 236 10.37 9.21 -22.89
CA LEU A 236 9.80 9.08 -24.23
C LEU A 236 8.79 10.18 -24.54
N LEU A 237 7.90 10.46 -23.61
CA LEU A 237 6.90 11.52 -23.80
C LEU A 237 7.55 12.91 -23.89
N ALA A 238 8.60 13.17 -23.09
CA ALA A 238 9.29 14.46 -23.09
C ALA A 238 10.26 14.65 -24.26
N ALA A 239 10.66 13.60 -24.96
CA ALA A 239 11.78 13.60 -25.92
C ALA A 239 11.65 14.66 -27.01
N LYS A 240 10.44 14.97 -27.49
CA LYS A 240 10.20 15.94 -28.58
C LYS A 240 10.40 17.41 -28.17
N TYR A 241 9.82 17.82 -27.06
CA TYR A 241 9.82 19.21 -26.58
C TYR A 241 10.81 19.48 -25.45
N LYS A 242 11.28 18.46 -24.78
CA LYS A 242 12.20 18.50 -23.63
C LYS A 242 11.72 19.32 -22.42
N ASN A 243 10.46 19.75 -22.39
CA ASN A 243 9.89 20.51 -21.28
C ASN A 243 9.44 19.56 -20.17
N LEU A 244 10.41 18.93 -19.52
CA LEU A 244 10.23 18.00 -18.41
C LEU A 244 10.67 18.65 -17.10
N MET A 245 9.72 18.92 -16.22
CA MET A 245 10.02 19.31 -14.85
C MET A 245 9.84 18.09 -13.93
N VAL A 246 10.87 17.75 -13.20
CA VAL A 246 10.80 16.73 -12.15
C VAL A 246 11.01 17.37 -10.78
N VAL A 247 10.16 17.00 -9.82
CA VAL A 247 10.22 17.48 -8.45
C VAL A 247 10.37 16.29 -7.52
N GLY A 248 11.33 16.35 -6.59
CA GLY A 248 11.52 15.24 -5.69
C GLY A 248 12.45 15.55 -4.51
N ASP A 249 12.49 14.62 -3.59
CA ASP A 249 13.36 14.60 -2.43
C ASP A 249 14.04 13.23 -2.34
N ASP A 250 15.29 13.14 -2.75
CA ASP A 250 16.09 11.92 -2.68
C ASP A 250 16.17 11.34 -1.26
N ASP A 251 16.07 12.21 -0.22
CA ASP A 251 15.99 11.77 1.17
C ASP A 251 14.61 11.18 1.56
N GLN A 252 13.62 11.18 0.67
CA GLN A 252 12.31 10.55 0.83
C GLN A 252 12.06 9.36 -0.09
N SER A 253 13.10 8.79 -0.72
CA SER A 253 12.98 7.56 -1.53
C SER A 253 12.87 6.35 -0.61
N ILE A 254 11.67 5.79 -0.45
CA ILE A 254 11.31 4.72 0.51
C ILE A 254 10.51 3.57 -0.12
N TYR A 255 10.50 3.45 -1.44
CA TYR A 255 9.73 2.45 -2.19
C TYR A 255 10.61 1.54 -3.08
N SER A 256 11.87 1.29 -2.71
CA SER A 256 12.74 0.39 -3.46
C SER A 256 12.16 -1.03 -3.57
N TRP A 257 11.44 -1.48 -2.53
CA TRP A 257 10.73 -2.76 -2.53
C TRP A 257 9.55 -2.84 -3.52
N ARG A 258 9.12 -1.69 -4.08
CA ARG A 258 8.18 -1.58 -5.21
C ARG A 258 8.89 -1.32 -6.55
N GLY A 259 10.20 -1.43 -6.59
CA GLY A 259 11.00 -1.19 -7.77
C GLY A 259 11.36 0.27 -8.03
N ALA A 260 11.11 1.19 -7.06
CA ALA A 260 11.60 2.56 -7.17
C ALA A 260 13.13 2.58 -7.25
N ASP A 261 13.66 3.40 -8.15
CA ASP A 261 15.10 3.57 -8.37
C ASP A 261 15.50 5.02 -8.11
N ILE A 262 16.24 5.24 -7.03
CA ILE A 262 16.72 6.57 -6.66
C ILE A 262 17.67 7.16 -7.69
N SER A 263 18.35 6.34 -8.50
CA SER A 263 19.24 6.81 -9.53
C SER A 263 18.52 7.71 -10.54
N ASN A 264 17.23 7.50 -10.80
CA ASN A 264 16.44 8.35 -11.70
C ASN A 264 16.51 9.84 -11.35
N ILE A 265 16.49 10.20 -10.07
CA ILE A 265 16.62 11.61 -9.65
C ILE A 265 18.07 12.02 -9.45
N LEU A 266 18.96 11.11 -9.04
CA LEU A 266 20.37 11.42 -8.83
C LEU A 266 21.10 11.69 -10.14
N ASP A 267 20.77 10.92 -11.19
CA ASP A 267 21.44 10.96 -12.49
C ASP A 267 20.72 11.85 -13.53
N PHE A 268 19.62 12.51 -13.14
CA PHE A 268 18.84 13.38 -14.05
C PHE A 268 19.69 14.40 -14.84
N GLU A 269 20.72 14.99 -14.21
CA GLU A 269 21.65 15.93 -14.84
C GLU A 269 22.59 15.24 -15.85
N GLN A 270 22.78 13.92 -15.77
CA GLN A 270 23.55 13.15 -16.74
C GLN A 270 22.69 12.83 -17.97
N ASP A 271 21.40 12.54 -17.76
CA ASP A 271 20.44 12.25 -18.81
C ASP A 271 20.07 13.52 -19.61
N PHE A 272 20.00 14.65 -18.91
CA PHE A 272 19.68 15.97 -19.46
C PHE A 272 20.81 16.95 -19.15
N ALA A 273 21.83 17.00 -20.05
CA ALA A 273 23.02 17.82 -19.82
C ALA A 273 22.75 19.34 -19.75
N ASP A 274 21.58 19.78 -20.25
CA ASP A 274 21.08 21.15 -20.22
C ASP A 274 20.07 21.39 -19.10
N ALA A 275 19.93 20.45 -18.19
CA ALA A 275 18.98 20.55 -17.10
C ALA A 275 19.32 21.70 -16.13
N LYS A 276 18.33 22.50 -15.81
CA LYS A 276 18.43 23.46 -14.72
C LYS A 276 18.08 22.80 -13.39
N VAL A 277 18.89 23.05 -12.36
CA VAL A 277 18.67 22.52 -11.02
C VAL A 277 18.30 23.65 -10.06
N VAL A 278 17.18 23.54 -9.37
CA VAL A 278 16.73 24.48 -8.33
C VAL A 278 16.57 23.73 -7.02
N LYS A 279 17.16 24.23 -5.93
CA LYS A 279 17.05 23.65 -4.58
C LYS A 279 16.05 24.41 -3.74
N LEU A 280 15.07 23.71 -3.18
CA LEU A 280 14.10 24.23 -2.22
C LEU A 280 14.48 23.78 -0.81
N GLU A 281 15.21 24.59 -0.08
CA GLU A 281 15.76 24.26 1.25
C GLU A 281 14.99 24.90 2.42
N GLN A 282 14.20 25.96 2.15
CA GLN A 282 13.37 26.58 3.18
C GLN A 282 12.15 25.72 3.48
N ASN A 283 12.06 25.22 4.72
CA ASN A 283 10.94 24.44 5.22
C ASN A 283 9.89 25.35 5.88
N TYR A 284 8.62 25.11 5.60
CA TYR A 284 7.47 25.84 6.14
C TYR A 284 6.60 24.98 7.05
N ARG A 285 6.98 23.72 7.29
CA ARG A 285 6.20 22.73 8.02
C ARG A 285 6.61 22.63 9.48
N SER A 286 7.90 22.37 9.72
CA SER A 286 8.43 21.91 11.00
C SER A 286 9.26 22.97 11.71
N THR A 287 9.37 22.84 13.04
CA THR A 287 10.23 23.66 13.90
C THR A 287 11.70 23.26 13.80
N GLY A 288 12.60 24.10 14.35
CA GLY A 288 14.04 23.97 14.22
C GLY A 288 14.61 22.67 14.77
N HIS A 289 14.24 22.25 15.99
CA HIS A 289 14.71 21.00 16.60
C HIS A 289 14.34 19.76 15.75
N ILE A 290 13.12 19.71 15.18
CA ILE A 290 12.68 18.64 14.31
C ILE A 290 13.52 18.59 13.03
N LEU A 291 13.81 19.76 12.42
CA LEU A 291 14.63 19.80 11.21
C LEU A 291 16.10 19.50 11.46
N SER A 292 16.64 19.94 12.60
CA SER A 292 18.00 19.61 13.02
C SER A 292 18.17 18.10 13.15
N ALA A 293 17.24 17.43 13.82
CA ALA A 293 17.22 15.98 13.94
C ALA A 293 17.11 15.28 12.57
N ALA A 294 16.19 15.73 11.70
CA ALA A 294 16.02 15.17 10.36
C ALA A 294 17.29 15.30 9.52
N ASN A 295 17.91 16.50 9.50
CA ASN A 295 19.18 16.72 8.80
C ASN A 295 20.31 15.86 9.40
N ALA A 296 20.37 15.70 10.73
CA ALA A 296 21.40 14.94 11.42
C ALA A 296 21.31 13.43 11.07
N VAL A 297 20.09 12.88 11.07
CA VAL A 297 19.86 11.47 10.71
C VAL A 297 20.24 11.23 9.26
N VAL A 298 19.71 12.00 8.31
CA VAL A 298 19.87 11.70 6.87
C VAL A 298 21.27 11.95 6.36
N ARG A 299 22.08 12.79 7.00
CA ARG A 299 23.47 13.06 6.58
C ARG A 299 24.39 11.85 6.59
N HIS A 300 23.99 10.76 7.27
CA HIS A 300 24.74 9.51 7.32
C HIS A 300 24.57 8.64 6.06
N ASN A 301 23.63 9.01 5.16
CA ASN A 301 23.47 8.38 3.86
C ASN A 301 24.51 8.89 2.86
N SER A 302 25.06 8.02 2.06
CA SER A 302 26.06 8.33 1.03
C SER A 302 25.42 8.70 -0.31
N GLN A 303 24.32 8.04 -0.68
CA GLN A 303 23.61 8.28 -1.94
C GLN A 303 22.57 9.39 -1.77
N ARG A 304 23.02 10.65 -1.88
CA ARG A 304 22.16 11.81 -1.79
C ARG A 304 22.75 13.05 -2.47
N LYS A 305 21.89 13.95 -2.93
CA LYS A 305 22.26 15.30 -3.37
C LYS A 305 22.43 16.20 -2.13
N ASP A 306 23.46 17.06 -2.16
CA ASP A 306 23.71 17.98 -1.05
C ASP A 306 22.61 19.03 -0.94
N LYS A 307 21.87 19.01 0.18
CA LYS A 307 20.85 19.99 0.58
C LYS A 307 20.73 20.03 2.10
N ARG A 308 20.37 21.19 2.65
CA ARG A 308 20.17 21.39 4.09
C ARG A 308 18.88 22.16 4.33
N LEU A 309 17.93 21.54 5.01
CA LEU A 309 16.70 22.22 5.40
C LEU A 309 16.92 23.21 6.51
N PHE A 310 16.27 24.38 6.41
CA PHE A 310 16.19 25.39 7.44
C PHE A 310 14.76 25.95 7.55
N THR A 311 14.41 26.50 8.70
CA THR A 311 13.09 27.11 8.93
C THR A 311 13.21 28.49 9.56
N ALA A 312 12.19 29.32 9.35
CA ALA A 312 11.99 30.58 10.03
C ALA A 312 10.98 30.48 11.18
N ALA A 313 10.43 29.27 11.47
CA ALA A 313 9.38 29.05 12.47
C ALA A 313 9.93 29.01 13.93
N GLY A 314 11.24 29.24 14.14
CA GLY A 314 11.90 29.11 15.46
C GLY A 314 12.22 27.63 15.80
N ASP A 315 12.91 27.43 16.93
CA ASP A 315 13.42 26.13 17.33
C ASP A 315 12.28 25.16 17.75
N GLY A 316 11.23 25.68 18.38
CA GLY A 316 10.10 24.87 18.86
C GLY A 316 10.42 24.09 20.13
N GLU A 317 9.62 23.06 20.42
CA GLU A 317 9.87 22.14 21.52
C GLU A 317 10.88 21.07 21.11
N LYS A 318 11.71 20.61 22.06
CA LYS A 318 12.64 19.50 21.86
C LYS A 318 11.89 18.20 21.58
N ILE A 319 12.54 17.30 20.88
CA ILE A 319 12.05 15.95 20.65
C ILE A 319 12.03 15.19 21.96
N HIS A 320 10.93 14.54 22.28
CA HIS A 320 10.81 13.75 23.50
C HIS A 320 11.01 12.26 23.24
N ALA A 321 12.07 11.67 23.81
CA ALA A 321 12.33 10.24 23.73
C ALA A 321 11.94 9.55 25.04
N TYR A 322 11.09 8.51 24.95
CA TYR A 322 10.65 7.74 26.10
C TYR A 322 11.13 6.30 26.06
N GLN A 323 11.81 5.85 27.11
CA GLN A 323 12.18 4.45 27.30
C GLN A 323 11.13 3.74 28.17
N ALA A 324 10.37 2.88 27.56
CA ALA A 324 9.40 2.00 28.23
C ALA A 324 10.06 0.73 28.79
N SER A 325 9.42 0.08 29.76
CA SER A 325 9.84 -1.24 30.26
C SER A 325 9.52 -2.36 29.25
N ASP A 326 8.36 -2.28 28.67
CA ASP A 326 7.83 -3.22 27.68
C ASP A 326 6.89 -2.50 26.70
N GLU A 327 6.41 -3.23 25.69
CA GLU A 327 5.51 -2.69 24.67
C GLU A 327 4.15 -2.23 25.19
N ARG A 328 3.71 -2.73 26.35
CA ARG A 328 2.47 -2.29 26.98
C ARG A 328 2.67 -0.99 27.75
N ASP A 329 3.81 -0.84 28.37
CA ASP A 329 4.20 0.40 29.01
C ASP A 329 4.38 1.52 27.98
N GLU A 330 4.99 1.22 26.84
CA GLU A 330 5.07 2.10 25.68
C GLU A 330 3.68 2.59 25.26
N GLY A 331 2.75 1.67 25.00
CA GLY A 331 1.38 2.01 24.58
C GLY A 331 0.60 2.80 25.63
N ARG A 332 0.79 2.51 26.93
CA ARG A 332 0.17 3.26 28.03
C ARG A 332 0.71 4.69 28.12
N TRP A 333 2.03 4.85 27.96
CA TRP A 333 2.64 6.16 28.00
C TRP A 333 2.18 7.01 26.81
N ILE A 334 2.15 6.44 25.59
CA ILE A 334 1.64 7.12 24.39
C ILE A 334 0.19 7.57 24.64
N ALA A 335 -0.69 6.69 25.13
CA ALA A 335 -2.08 7.03 25.43
C ALA A 335 -2.19 8.19 26.46
N SER A 336 -1.38 8.14 27.53
CA SER A 336 -1.36 9.19 28.54
C SER A 336 -0.86 10.53 28.01
N GLU A 337 0.13 10.51 27.10
CA GLU A 337 0.65 11.74 26.51
C GLU A 337 -0.33 12.33 25.48
N ILE A 338 -1.03 11.49 24.70
CA ILE A 338 -2.13 11.91 23.84
C ILE A 338 -3.22 12.60 24.64
N ASP A 339 -3.62 12.06 25.79
CA ASP A 339 -4.61 12.67 26.66
C ASP A 339 -4.14 14.07 27.17
N LYS A 340 -2.87 14.18 27.56
CA LYS A 340 -2.31 15.48 27.97
C LYS A 340 -2.33 16.52 26.84
N LEU A 341 -1.97 16.09 25.60
CA LEU A 341 -2.04 16.96 24.43
C LEU A 341 -3.46 17.40 24.15
N HIS A 342 -4.42 16.46 24.25
CA HIS A 342 -5.83 16.76 24.05
C HIS A 342 -6.37 17.68 25.16
N ASP A 343 -6.03 17.43 26.42
CA ASP A 343 -6.35 18.31 27.55
C ASP A 343 -5.72 19.71 27.42
N GLY A 344 -4.59 19.80 26.75
CA GLY A 344 -3.94 21.03 26.34
C GLY A 344 -4.61 21.75 25.17
N GLY A 345 -5.70 21.20 24.60
CA GLY A 345 -6.50 21.82 23.53
C GLY A 345 -6.17 21.33 22.11
N MET A 346 -5.32 20.31 21.95
CA MET A 346 -5.04 19.72 20.64
C MET A 346 -6.17 18.77 20.23
N SER A 347 -6.64 18.84 19.00
CA SER A 347 -7.62 17.88 18.48
C SER A 347 -7.00 16.50 18.31
N TYR A 348 -7.79 15.43 18.49
CA TYR A 348 -7.31 14.08 18.17
C TYR A 348 -6.89 13.92 16.71
N ASP A 349 -7.51 14.63 15.78
CA ASP A 349 -7.14 14.61 14.35
C ASP A 349 -5.76 15.21 14.07
N ASP A 350 -5.25 16.03 14.99
CA ASP A 350 -3.93 16.65 14.92
C ASP A 350 -2.80 15.71 15.39
N ILE A 351 -3.15 14.51 15.86
CA ILE A 351 -2.21 13.55 16.47
C ILE A 351 -2.11 12.29 15.62
N ALA A 352 -0.88 11.89 15.32
CA ALA A 352 -0.62 10.63 14.63
C ALA A 352 0.34 9.73 15.42
N VAL A 353 0.12 8.41 15.30
CA VAL A 353 1.01 7.38 15.85
C VAL A 353 1.51 6.50 14.72
N PHE A 354 2.82 6.55 14.49
CA PHE A 354 3.48 5.81 13.44
C PHE A 354 4.19 4.58 13.99
N TYR A 355 4.20 3.52 13.21
CA TYR A 355 4.94 2.30 13.48
C TYR A 355 5.54 1.73 12.19
N ARG A 356 6.56 0.87 12.34
CA ARG A 356 7.26 0.29 11.17
C ARG A 356 6.45 -0.82 10.50
N THR A 357 5.76 -1.65 11.28
CA THR A 357 4.97 -2.78 10.78
C THR A 357 3.59 -2.82 11.42
N ASN A 358 2.58 -3.29 10.67
CA ASN A 358 1.21 -3.44 11.18
C ASN A 358 1.09 -4.39 12.38
N ALA A 359 2.06 -5.29 12.60
CA ALA A 359 2.06 -6.17 13.78
C ALA A 359 2.17 -5.38 15.10
N GLN A 360 2.72 -4.17 15.08
CA GLN A 360 2.87 -3.30 16.25
C GLN A 360 1.54 -2.64 16.66
N SER A 361 0.61 -2.45 15.71
CA SER A 361 -0.65 -1.73 15.98
C SER A 361 -1.49 -2.42 17.05
N ARG A 362 -1.52 -3.75 17.07
CA ARG A 362 -2.40 -4.53 17.94
C ARG A 362 -2.26 -4.19 19.43
N ILE A 363 -1.05 -3.95 19.92
CA ILE A 363 -0.81 -3.61 21.32
C ILE A 363 -1.20 -2.16 21.59
N LEU A 364 -0.92 -1.26 20.65
CA LEU A 364 -1.35 0.14 20.71
C LEU A 364 -2.87 0.23 20.74
N GLU A 365 -3.56 -0.51 19.88
CA GLU A 365 -5.03 -0.61 19.86
C GLU A 365 -5.60 -1.06 21.21
N ASP A 366 -5.05 -2.15 21.79
CA ASP A 366 -5.48 -2.63 23.12
C ASP A 366 -5.28 -1.56 24.21
N MET A 367 -4.18 -0.81 24.16
CA MET A 367 -3.91 0.25 25.13
C MET A 367 -4.81 1.47 24.93
N PHE A 368 -5.06 1.89 23.68
CA PHE A 368 -5.94 3.03 23.38
C PHE A 368 -7.40 2.72 23.69
N LEU A 369 -7.86 1.52 23.37
CA LEU A 369 -9.20 1.05 23.76
C LEU A 369 -9.40 1.10 25.29
N ARG A 370 -8.39 0.65 26.05
CA ARG A 370 -8.44 0.68 27.53
C ARG A 370 -8.38 2.08 28.11
N ALA A 371 -7.66 2.99 27.43
CA ALA A 371 -7.55 4.37 27.83
C ALA A 371 -8.75 5.24 27.40
N GLY A 372 -9.58 4.74 26.48
CA GLY A 372 -10.69 5.49 25.90
C GLY A 372 -10.23 6.55 24.88
N VAL A 373 -9.05 6.37 24.29
CA VAL A 373 -8.52 7.24 23.22
C VAL A 373 -9.13 6.80 21.88
N PRO A 374 -9.89 7.67 21.20
CA PRO A 374 -10.45 7.32 19.88
C PRO A 374 -9.33 7.24 18.83
N TYR A 375 -9.33 6.18 18.03
CA TYR A 375 -8.32 5.99 16.99
C TYR A 375 -8.92 5.45 15.68
N LYS A 376 -8.23 5.76 14.58
CA LYS A 376 -8.48 5.17 13.26
C LYS A 376 -7.18 4.63 12.70
N ILE A 377 -7.24 3.45 12.05
CA ILE A 377 -6.06 2.80 11.46
C ILE A 377 -6.11 2.95 9.95
N VAL A 378 -5.03 3.51 9.40
CA VAL A 378 -4.83 3.56 7.95
C VAL A 378 -4.13 2.29 7.51
N GLY A 379 -4.71 1.57 6.53
CA GLY A 379 -4.18 0.27 6.08
C GLY A 379 -4.68 -0.92 6.89
N GLY A 380 -5.77 -0.77 7.67
CA GLY A 380 -6.53 -1.87 8.28
C GLY A 380 -7.34 -2.68 7.25
N THR A 381 -8.25 -3.56 7.70
CA THR A 381 -9.17 -4.29 6.80
C THR A 381 -10.01 -3.27 6.01
N ARG A 382 -9.74 -3.17 4.72
CA ARG A 382 -10.35 -2.18 3.83
C ARG A 382 -11.82 -2.50 3.61
N PHE A 383 -12.66 -1.48 3.50
CA PHE A 383 -14.05 -1.63 3.09
C PHE A 383 -14.17 -2.42 1.78
N PHE A 384 -13.34 -2.09 0.78
CA PHE A 384 -13.32 -2.76 -0.52
C PHE A 384 -12.71 -4.16 -0.50
N ASP A 385 -12.04 -4.57 0.58
CA ASP A 385 -11.51 -5.93 0.77
C ASP A 385 -12.52 -6.88 1.42
N ARG A 386 -13.65 -6.36 1.92
CA ARG A 386 -14.73 -7.17 2.48
C ARG A 386 -15.29 -8.11 1.42
N ALA A 387 -15.54 -9.35 1.80
CA ALA A 387 -15.92 -10.41 0.86
C ALA A 387 -17.16 -10.05 0.03
N GLU A 388 -18.19 -9.51 0.67
CA GLU A 388 -19.44 -9.07 0.06
C GLU A 388 -19.26 -7.91 -0.92
N VAL A 389 -18.40 -6.94 -0.60
CA VAL A 389 -18.07 -5.82 -1.49
C VAL A 389 -17.30 -6.30 -2.70
N ARG A 390 -16.32 -7.20 -2.50
CA ARG A 390 -15.59 -7.84 -3.59
C ARG A 390 -16.49 -8.69 -4.49
N ASP A 391 -17.54 -9.29 -3.95
CA ASP A 391 -18.51 -10.02 -4.74
C ASP A 391 -19.32 -9.05 -5.63
N VAL A 392 -19.75 -7.90 -5.10
CA VAL A 392 -20.36 -6.83 -5.91
C VAL A 392 -19.41 -6.36 -7.01
N MET A 393 -18.17 -6.02 -6.67
CA MET A 393 -17.17 -5.59 -7.65
C MET A 393 -16.93 -6.66 -8.74
N ALA A 394 -16.94 -7.94 -8.39
CA ALA A 394 -16.78 -9.01 -9.37
C ALA A 394 -17.99 -9.11 -10.33
N TYR A 395 -19.22 -8.86 -9.85
CA TYR A 395 -20.38 -8.75 -10.74
C TYR A 395 -20.24 -7.57 -11.70
N LEU A 396 -19.82 -6.41 -11.22
CA LEU A 396 -19.62 -5.22 -12.05
C LEU A 396 -18.49 -5.44 -13.08
N LYS A 397 -17.34 -6.01 -12.66
CA LYS A 397 -16.24 -6.38 -13.56
C LYS A 397 -16.71 -7.33 -14.67
N MET A 398 -17.52 -8.33 -14.32
CA MET A 398 -18.06 -9.29 -15.26
C MET A 398 -19.04 -8.65 -16.25
N VAL A 399 -19.84 -7.66 -15.83
CA VAL A 399 -20.72 -6.91 -16.74
C VAL A 399 -19.90 -6.08 -17.71
N VAL A 400 -18.82 -5.44 -17.27
CA VAL A 400 -17.91 -4.66 -18.13
C VAL A 400 -17.13 -5.59 -19.04
N ASN A 401 -16.48 -6.63 -18.50
CA ASN A 401 -15.65 -7.57 -19.23
C ASN A 401 -16.06 -9.03 -18.94
N PRO A 402 -16.96 -9.63 -19.72
CA PRO A 402 -17.35 -11.03 -19.53
C PRO A 402 -16.22 -12.05 -19.77
N ALA A 403 -15.10 -11.64 -20.37
CA ALA A 403 -13.93 -12.50 -20.53
C ALA A 403 -13.09 -12.63 -19.24
N ASP A 404 -13.38 -11.83 -18.21
CA ASP A 404 -12.73 -11.93 -16.91
C ASP A 404 -13.15 -13.19 -16.16
N GLU A 405 -12.45 -14.28 -16.43
CA GLU A 405 -12.71 -15.60 -15.87
C GLU A 405 -12.63 -15.61 -14.34
N MET A 406 -11.74 -14.81 -13.73
CA MET A 406 -11.58 -14.75 -12.28
C MET A 406 -12.82 -14.18 -11.61
N SER A 407 -13.35 -13.06 -12.13
CA SER A 407 -14.59 -12.45 -11.64
C SER A 407 -15.79 -13.38 -11.86
N VAL A 408 -15.90 -14.00 -13.04
CA VAL A 408 -16.97 -14.97 -13.34
C VAL A 408 -16.94 -16.15 -12.37
N LYS A 409 -15.80 -16.80 -12.17
CA LYS A 409 -15.65 -17.94 -11.25
C LYS A 409 -15.89 -17.56 -9.79
N ARG A 410 -15.58 -16.33 -9.39
CA ARG A 410 -15.84 -15.85 -8.04
C ARG A 410 -17.32 -15.84 -7.71
N VAL A 411 -18.16 -15.36 -8.62
CA VAL A 411 -19.58 -15.07 -8.33
C VAL A 411 -20.58 -16.03 -8.95
N ILE A 412 -20.14 -17.00 -9.77
CA ILE A 412 -21.03 -17.94 -10.46
C ILE A 412 -21.96 -18.69 -9.49
N ASN A 413 -21.52 -18.96 -8.26
CA ASN A 413 -22.31 -19.63 -7.21
C ASN A 413 -22.48 -18.76 -5.96
N THR A 414 -22.35 -17.47 -6.07
CA THR A 414 -22.57 -16.46 -5.02
C THR A 414 -23.63 -15.46 -5.47
N PRO A 415 -24.87 -15.50 -4.93
CA PRO A 415 -25.47 -16.47 -3.98
C PRO A 415 -25.55 -17.89 -4.54
N ARG A 416 -25.84 -18.88 -3.69
CA ARG A 416 -25.85 -20.29 -4.07
C ARG A 416 -26.87 -20.60 -5.17
N ARG A 417 -26.36 -20.97 -6.36
CA ARG A 417 -27.17 -21.35 -7.55
C ARG A 417 -27.12 -22.85 -7.85
N GLY A 418 -26.48 -23.65 -6.97
CA GLY A 418 -26.29 -25.08 -7.18
C GLY A 418 -25.16 -25.42 -8.16
N ILE A 419 -24.28 -24.46 -8.47
CA ILE A 419 -23.15 -24.63 -9.37
C ILE A 419 -21.91 -24.94 -8.51
N GLY A 420 -21.64 -26.22 -8.28
CA GLY A 420 -20.49 -26.68 -7.48
C GLY A 420 -19.22 -26.84 -8.31
N SER A 421 -18.11 -27.20 -7.64
CA SER A 421 -16.78 -27.39 -8.26
C SER A 421 -16.79 -28.36 -9.43
N THR A 422 -17.55 -29.45 -9.32
CA THR A 422 -17.69 -30.42 -10.43
C THR A 422 -18.37 -29.82 -11.68
N SER A 423 -19.33 -28.89 -11.49
CA SER A 423 -19.98 -28.21 -12.60
C SER A 423 -19.01 -27.19 -13.23
N ILE A 424 -18.22 -26.48 -12.42
CA ILE A 424 -17.19 -25.57 -12.89
C ILE A 424 -16.17 -26.32 -13.75
N GLN A 425 -15.64 -27.44 -13.27
CA GLN A 425 -14.71 -28.27 -14.07
C GLN A 425 -15.29 -28.71 -15.41
N LYS A 426 -16.58 -29.09 -15.46
CA LYS A 426 -17.26 -29.42 -16.70
C LYS A 426 -17.39 -28.22 -17.65
N ILE A 427 -17.65 -27.05 -17.13
CA ILE A 427 -17.69 -25.81 -17.91
C ILE A 427 -16.28 -25.46 -18.43
N GLU A 428 -15.22 -25.66 -17.65
CA GLU A 428 -13.83 -25.50 -18.09
C GLU A 428 -13.48 -26.45 -19.24
N MET A 429 -13.91 -27.72 -19.14
CA MET A 429 -13.75 -28.68 -20.21
C MET A 429 -14.53 -28.27 -21.48
N LEU A 430 -15.73 -27.72 -21.31
CA LEU A 430 -16.55 -27.23 -22.41
C LEU A 430 -15.91 -26.03 -23.09
N ALA A 431 -15.35 -25.08 -22.29
CA ALA A 431 -14.59 -23.92 -22.77
C ALA A 431 -13.37 -24.35 -23.59
N ALA A 432 -12.58 -25.28 -23.07
CA ALA A 432 -11.40 -25.81 -23.75
C ALA A 432 -11.77 -26.54 -25.07
N SER A 433 -12.84 -27.34 -25.06
CA SER A 433 -13.30 -28.10 -26.25
C SER A 433 -13.82 -27.17 -27.35
N ASN A 434 -14.49 -26.09 -26.99
CA ASN A 434 -15.06 -25.15 -27.96
C ASN A 434 -14.14 -23.95 -28.23
N ARG A 435 -12.97 -23.89 -27.62
CA ARG A 435 -12.01 -22.75 -27.72
C ARG A 435 -12.68 -21.41 -27.49
N CYS A 436 -13.52 -21.33 -26.45
CA CYS A 436 -14.26 -20.12 -26.07
C CYS A 436 -13.96 -19.69 -24.63
N SER A 437 -14.38 -18.47 -24.24
CA SER A 437 -14.22 -18.00 -22.86
C SER A 437 -15.06 -18.86 -21.90
N PHE A 438 -14.68 -18.81 -20.60
CA PHE A 438 -15.44 -19.52 -19.56
C PHE A 438 -16.90 -19.06 -19.49
N PHE A 439 -17.15 -17.75 -19.69
CA PHE A 439 -18.51 -17.20 -19.70
C PHE A 439 -19.31 -17.68 -20.90
N GLN A 440 -18.73 -17.73 -22.11
CA GLN A 440 -19.37 -18.34 -23.29
C GLN A 440 -19.67 -19.83 -23.08
N ALA A 441 -18.77 -20.56 -22.40
CA ALA A 441 -19.03 -21.93 -22.02
C ALA A 441 -20.18 -22.08 -21.01
N CYS A 442 -20.38 -21.09 -20.10
CA CYS A 442 -21.58 -21.04 -19.25
C CYS A 442 -22.87 -20.95 -20.10
N GLU A 443 -22.85 -20.14 -21.16
CA GLU A 443 -24.00 -20.01 -22.05
C GLU A 443 -24.28 -21.30 -22.83
N LEU A 444 -23.24 -21.93 -23.39
CA LEU A 444 -23.38 -23.24 -24.03
C LEU A 444 -23.91 -24.28 -23.05
N ALA A 445 -23.45 -24.25 -21.81
CA ALA A 445 -23.90 -25.15 -20.75
C ALA A 445 -25.38 -24.98 -20.39
N CYS A 446 -26.00 -23.83 -20.61
CA CYS A 446 -27.43 -23.62 -20.43
C CYS A 446 -28.27 -24.50 -21.37
N ALA A 447 -27.82 -24.73 -22.60
CA ALA A 447 -28.50 -25.55 -23.61
C ALA A 447 -28.14 -27.04 -23.53
N GLU A 448 -27.05 -27.39 -22.81
CA GLU A 448 -26.49 -28.75 -22.76
C GLU A 448 -27.26 -29.66 -21.82
N THR A 449 -28.13 -30.52 -22.37
CA THR A 449 -29.04 -31.38 -21.57
C THR A 449 -28.40 -32.65 -21.03
N GLY A 450 -27.31 -33.11 -21.61
CA GLY A 450 -26.66 -34.39 -21.26
C GLY A 450 -25.62 -34.24 -20.13
N MET A 451 -24.98 -33.10 -20.04
CA MET A 451 -23.83 -32.89 -19.15
C MET A 451 -24.22 -32.27 -17.79
N PHE A 452 -25.27 -31.42 -17.76
CA PHE A 452 -25.70 -30.66 -16.59
C PHE A 452 -27.13 -30.98 -16.16
N SER A 453 -27.39 -31.02 -14.86
CA SER A 453 -28.74 -31.16 -14.30
C SER A 453 -29.59 -29.92 -14.63
N ALA A 454 -30.92 -30.06 -14.64
CA ALA A 454 -31.84 -28.93 -14.84
C ALA A 454 -31.61 -27.81 -13.84
N LYS A 455 -31.32 -28.11 -12.56
CA LYS A 455 -31.00 -27.12 -11.50
C LYS A 455 -29.76 -26.30 -11.87
N VAL A 456 -28.70 -26.93 -12.34
CA VAL A 456 -27.44 -26.28 -12.74
C VAL A 456 -27.68 -25.42 -13.99
N ARG A 457 -28.40 -25.91 -14.98
CA ARG A 457 -28.72 -25.17 -16.21
C ARG A 457 -29.55 -23.91 -15.91
N ASN A 458 -30.55 -24.01 -15.03
CA ASN A 458 -31.38 -22.89 -14.63
C ASN A 458 -30.52 -21.86 -13.88
N GLY A 459 -29.67 -22.31 -12.93
CA GLY A 459 -28.74 -21.43 -12.22
C GLY A 459 -27.73 -20.73 -13.14
N LEU A 460 -27.27 -21.39 -14.18
CA LEU A 460 -26.41 -20.80 -15.21
C LEU A 460 -27.19 -19.80 -16.06
N ALA A 461 -28.44 -20.12 -16.46
CA ALA A 461 -29.27 -19.19 -17.22
C ALA A 461 -29.57 -17.90 -16.42
N ASP A 462 -29.89 -18.02 -15.13
CA ASP A 462 -30.08 -16.88 -14.24
C ASP A 462 -28.82 -16.02 -14.17
N PHE A 463 -27.65 -16.68 -14.00
CA PHE A 463 -26.37 -16.02 -13.94
C PHE A 463 -26.00 -15.27 -15.23
N VAL A 464 -26.17 -15.92 -16.38
CA VAL A 464 -25.92 -15.31 -17.71
C VAL A 464 -26.84 -14.11 -17.94
N ASN A 465 -28.10 -14.21 -17.51
CA ASN A 465 -29.07 -13.13 -17.67
C ASN A 465 -28.70 -11.86 -16.87
N ILE A 466 -28.00 -11.97 -15.73
CA ILE A 466 -27.49 -10.82 -14.96
C ILE A 466 -26.55 -9.99 -15.85
N VAL A 467 -25.59 -10.62 -16.51
CA VAL A 467 -24.65 -9.93 -17.41
C VAL A 467 -25.39 -9.31 -18.60
N ARG A 468 -26.26 -10.07 -19.24
CA ARG A 468 -27.00 -9.58 -20.41
C ARG A 468 -27.89 -8.35 -20.08
N ARG A 469 -28.50 -8.34 -18.89
CA ARG A 469 -29.29 -7.21 -18.42
C ARG A 469 -28.39 -6.03 -18.05
N GLY A 470 -27.37 -6.26 -17.23
CA GLY A 470 -26.45 -5.23 -16.79
C GLY A 470 -25.80 -4.45 -17.93
N ARG A 471 -25.41 -5.13 -19.03
CA ARG A 471 -24.83 -4.47 -20.21
C ARG A 471 -25.80 -3.55 -20.97
N ARG A 472 -27.11 -3.82 -20.88
CA ARG A 472 -28.16 -3.05 -21.57
C ARG A 472 -28.80 -1.98 -20.69
N MET A 473 -28.42 -1.90 -19.41
CA MET A 473 -28.94 -0.89 -18.51
C MET A 473 -28.33 0.46 -18.84
N ASP A 474 -29.17 1.47 -18.83
CA ASP A 474 -28.84 2.88 -19.01
C ASP A 474 -29.46 3.66 -17.86
N GLY A 475 -28.89 4.81 -17.52
CA GLY A 475 -29.34 5.66 -16.42
C GLY A 475 -28.22 6.07 -15.51
N GLU A 476 -28.57 6.64 -14.35
CA GLU A 476 -27.60 7.01 -13.31
C GLU A 476 -26.80 5.79 -12.85
N LEU A 477 -25.50 5.98 -12.62
CA LEU A 477 -24.59 4.92 -12.26
C LEU A 477 -25.04 4.13 -11.03
N LYS A 478 -25.54 4.85 -10.01
CA LYS A 478 -26.09 4.24 -8.80
C LYS A 478 -27.21 3.26 -9.11
N ASP A 479 -28.16 3.67 -9.96
CA ASP A 479 -29.33 2.87 -10.31
C ASP A 479 -28.92 1.60 -11.09
N VAL A 480 -27.95 1.74 -11.99
CA VAL A 480 -27.37 0.61 -12.73
C VAL A 480 -26.69 -0.36 -11.80
N VAL A 481 -25.89 0.12 -10.85
CA VAL A 481 -25.19 -0.74 -9.87
C VAL A 481 -26.20 -1.43 -8.95
N GLU A 482 -27.21 -0.70 -8.45
CA GLU A 482 -28.28 -1.25 -7.61
C GLU A 482 -29.06 -2.34 -8.35
N ALA A 483 -29.47 -2.13 -9.58
CA ALA A 483 -30.19 -3.11 -10.37
C ALA A 483 -29.37 -4.35 -10.68
N ILE A 484 -28.05 -4.25 -10.85
CA ILE A 484 -27.15 -5.40 -10.98
C ILE A 484 -27.11 -6.21 -9.68
N VAL A 485 -26.93 -5.53 -8.52
CA VAL A 485 -26.89 -6.14 -7.19
C VAL A 485 -28.21 -6.83 -6.85
N GLU A 486 -29.34 -6.20 -7.16
CA GLU A 486 -30.67 -6.79 -6.98
C GLU A 486 -30.87 -8.00 -7.88
N SER A 487 -30.49 -7.91 -9.18
CA SER A 487 -30.58 -9.03 -10.13
C SER A 487 -29.70 -10.19 -9.69
N ALA A 488 -28.57 -9.93 -9.03
CA ALA A 488 -27.70 -10.94 -8.46
C ALA A 488 -28.32 -11.62 -7.22
N GLY A 489 -29.20 -10.92 -6.48
CA GLY A 489 -29.86 -11.41 -5.28
C GLY A 489 -28.96 -11.44 -4.05
N LEU A 490 -27.89 -10.63 -4.02
CA LEU A 490 -26.88 -10.65 -2.94
C LEU A 490 -27.47 -10.19 -1.60
N ILE A 491 -28.13 -9.04 -1.55
CA ILE A 491 -28.71 -8.48 -0.33
C ILE A 491 -29.77 -9.43 0.24
N GLN A 492 -30.63 -9.98 -0.63
CA GLN A 492 -31.68 -10.91 -0.23
C GLN A 492 -31.10 -12.20 0.35
N ALA A 493 -30.03 -12.72 -0.22
CA ALA A 493 -29.38 -13.92 0.26
C ALA A 493 -28.82 -13.71 1.69
N TYR A 494 -28.11 -12.60 1.94
CA TYR A 494 -27.59 -12.28 3.27
C TYR A 494 -28.73 -12.07 4.28
N ARG A 495 -29.74 -11.29 3.98
CA ARG A 495 -30.88 -11.09 4.88
C ARG A 495 -31.65 -12.39 5.21
N SER A 496 -31.66 -13.35 4.29
CA SER A 496 -32.30 -14.64 4.52
C SER A 496 -31.54 -15.54 5.52
N GLU A 497 -30.26 -15.24 5.79
CA GLU A 497 -29.46 -15.98 6.79
C GLU A 497 -29.87 -15.62 8.23
N GLY A 498 -30.47 -14.45 8.48
CA GLY A 498 -31.03 -14.03 9.77
C GLY A 498 -30.00 -13.86 10.89
N THR A 499 -28.73 -13.64 10.56
CA THR A 499 -27.66 -13.38 11.52
C THR A 499 -27.25 -11.91 11.51
N MET A 500 -26.79 -11.38 12.64
CA MET A 500 -26.27 -10.00 12.73
C MET A 500 -25.09 -9.79 11.78
N GLU A 501 -24.25 -10.80 11.58
CA GLU A 501 -23.12 -10.74 10.66
C GLU A 501 -23.60 -10.61 9.20
N ALA A 502 -24.63 -11.35 8.82
CA ALA A 502 -25.19 -11.29 7.47
C ALA A 502 -25.93 -9.96 7.22
N GLU A 503 -26.61 -9.40 8.24
CA GLU A 503 -27.20 -8.06 8.11
C GLU A 503 -26.12 -7.00 7.93
N GLY A 504 -25.02 -7.04 8.70
CA GLY A 504 -23.89 -6.15 8.50
C GLY A 504 -23.23 -6.26 7.11
N ARG A 505 -23.24 -7.46 6.50
CA ARG A 505 -22.81 -7.63 5.08
C ARG A 505 -23.79 -6.98 4.11
N ALA A 506 -25.09 -7.08 4.36
CA ALA A 506 -26.09 -6.41 3.55
C ALA A 506 -25.97 -4.88 3.64
N GLU A 507 -25.70 -4.35 4.83
CA GLU A 507 -25.42 -2.94 5.06
C GLU A 507 -24.17 -2.47 4.31
N ASN A 508 -23.08 -3.26 4.30
CA ASN A 508 -21.86 -2.96 3.54
C ASN A 508 -22.13 -2.86 2.03
N ILE A 509 -23.03 -3.69 1.49
CA ILE A 509 -23.43 -3.57 0.08
C ILE A 509 -24.21 -2.27 -0.15
N GLN A 510 -25.10 -1.89 0.77
CA GLN A 510 -25.83 -0.62 0.67
C GLN A 510 -24.89 0.60 0.76
N GLU A 511 -23.88 0.54 1.62
CA GLU A 511 -22.83 1.57 1.68
C GLU A 511 -22.07 1.67 0.36
N PHE A 512 -21.79 0.54 -0.32
CA PHE A 512 -21.17 0.54 -1.64
C PHE A 512 -22.03 1.26 -2.71
N LEU A 513 -23.35 1.16 -2.64
CA LEU A 513 -24.24 1.94 -3.54
C LEU A 513 -24.09 3.45 -3.32
N GLY A 514 -23.86 3.87 -2.06
CA GLY A 514 -23.51 5.26 -1.73
C GLY A 514 -22.21 5.72 -2.38
N VAL A 515 -21.20 4.84 -2.41
CA VAL A 515 -19.92 5.12 -3.09
C VAL A 515 -20.09 5.30 -4.59
N ALA A 516 -20.98 4.54 -5.24
CA ALA A 516 -21.27 4.70 -6.66
C ALA A 516 -21.94 6.06 -6.96
N ALA A 517 -22.85 6.53 -6.09
CA ALA A 517 -23.48 7.85 -6.19
C ALA A 517 -22.45 8.98 -5.99
N GLU A 518 -21.62 8.89 -4.96
CA GLU A 518 -20.55 9.87 -4.69
C GLU A 518 -19.56 9.96 -5.86
N PHE A 519 -19.22 8.81 -6.47
CA PHE A 519 -18.36 8.78 -7.64
C PHE A 519 -18.98 9.59 -8.81
N GLU A 520 -20.25 9.41 -9.09
CA GLU A 520 -20.97 10.11 -10.17
C GLU A 520 -20.99 11.63 -9.93
N GLU A 521 -21.30 12.06 -8.70
CA GLU A 521 -21.32 13.49 -8.32
C GLU A 521 -19.96 14.18 -8.41
N THR A 522 -18.88 13.44 -8.07
CA THR A 522 -17.53 14.03 -7.99
C THR A 522 -16.74 13.92 -9.29
N HIS A 523 -17.19 13.09 -10.25
CA HIS A 523 -16.48 12.79 -11.49
C HIS A 523 -17.27 13.20 -12.75
N GLU A 524 -18.08 14.24 -12.68
CA GLU A 524 -18.79 14.86 -13.84
C GLU A 524 -17.84 15.19 -15.02
N ASP A 525 -16.54 15.33 -14.78
CA ASP A 525 -15.52 15.60 -15.80
C ASP A 525 -15.22 14.43 -16.78
N ILE A 526 -15.86 13.27 -16.61
CA ILE A 526 -15.68 12.15 -17.55
C ILE A 526 -16.26 12.50 -18.93
N GLU A 527 -17.41 13.18 -18.97
CA GLU A 527 -17.97 13.70 -20.21
C GLU A 527 -17.11 14.83 -20.80
N GLY A 528 -16.57 15.73 -19.98
CA GLY A 528 -15.67 16.78 -20.42
C GLY A 528 -14.38 16.29 -21.08
N THR A 529 -13.92 15.09 -20.71
CA THR A 529 -12.75 14.46 -21.38
C THR A 529 -13.13 13.91 -22.76
N LEU A 530 -14.32 13.37 -22.92
CA LEU A 530 -14.84 12.89 -24.22
C LEU A 530 -15.20 14.06 -25.15
N GLU A 531 -15.82 15.11 -24.66
CA GLU A 531 -16.09 16.33 -25.43
C GLU A 531 -14.81 17.04 -25.87
N SER A 532 -13.78 17.10 -25.01
CA SER A 532 -12.47 17.68 -25.38
C SER A 532 -11.74 16.89 -26.47
N LEU A 533 -11.98 15.58 -26.57
CA LEU A 533 -11.50 14.75 -27.69
C LEU A 533 -12.26 15.04 -28.99
N GLU A 534 -13.57 15.33 -28.92
CA GLU A 534 -14.38 15.73 -30.06
C GLU A 534 -14.04 17.17 -30.51
N GLU A 535 -13.75 18.09 -29.58
CA GLU A 535 -13.25 19.43 -29.88
C GLU A 535 -11.85 19.41 -30.51
N LEU A 536 -10.97 18.51 -30.10
CA LEU A 536 -9.65 18.30 -30.72
C LEU A 536 -9.79 17.71 -32.13
N ARG A 537 -10.76 16.82 -32.36
CA ARG A 537 -11.13 16.37 -33.71
C ARG A 537 -11.71 17.51 -34.56
N ALA A 538 -12.58 18.35 -33.99
CA ALA A 538 -13.14 19.50 -34.67
C ALA A 538 -12.12 20.61 -34.92
N ALA A 539 -11.07 20.71 -34.13
CA ALA A 539 -9.95 21.67 -34.32
C ALA A 539 -8.89 21.21 -35.35
N GLY A 540 -9.13 20.10 -36.08
CA GLY A 540 -8.29 19.64 -37.17
C GLY A 540 -7.03 18.85 -36.73
N VAL A 541 -6.91 18.50 -35.46
CA VAL A 541 -5.80 17.65 -34.98
C VAL A 541 -6.00 16.20 -35.41
N GLY A 542 -7.24 15.80 -35.71
CA GLY A 542 -7.59 14.47 -36.21
C GLY A 542 -7.32 14.25 -37.70
N ASP A 543 -7.36 15.29 -38.51
CA ASP A 543 -7.19 15.19 -39.99
C ASP A 543 -5.75 14.86 -40.38
N VAL A 544 -4.76 15.29 -39.60
CA VAL A 544 -3.34 14.93 -39.81
C VAL A 544 -3.08 13.44 -39.48
N ALA A 545 -3.72 12.92 -38.41
CA ALA A 545 -3.62 11.52 -38.06
C ALA A 545 -4.32 10.61 -39.09
N GLN A 546 -5.44 11.03 -39.65
CA GLN A 546 -6.15 10.27 -40.69
C GLN A 546 -5.43 10.33 -42.06
N ALA A 547 -4.77 11.43 -42.39
CA ALA A 547 -3.91 11.56 -43.58
C ALA A 547 -2.64 10.74 -43.44
N LEU A 548 -2.05 10.66 -42.25
CA LEU A 548 -0.89 9.80 -41.97
C LEU A 548 -1.27 8.32 -41.97
N ALA A 549 -2.41 7.94 -41.39
CA ALA A 549 -2.90 6.56 -41.40
C ALA A 549 -3.22 6.07 -42.81
N GLN A 550 -3.66 6.93 -43.74
CA GLN A 550 -3.83 6.61 -45.15
C GLN A 550 -2.52 6.54 -45.92
N ALA A 551 -1.49 7.32 -45.53
CA ALA A 551 -0.17 7.32 -46.17
C ALA A 551 0.70 6.09 -45.79
N PHE A 552 0.42 5.49 -44.60
CA PHE A 552 1.18 4.34 -44.09
C PHE A 552 0.38 3.03 -44.07
N ALA A 553 -0.77 2.96 -44.73
CA ALA A 553 -1.55 1.72 -44.86
C ALA A 553 -0.88 0.72 -45.83
N ALA A 554 0.31 0.26 -45.51
CA ALA A 554 0.85 -0.99 -46.02
C ALA A 554 0.70 -2.06 -44.94
N PRO A 555 0.00 -3.21 -45.22
CA PRO A 555 -0.17 -4.23 -44.22
C PRO A 555 1.16 -4.91 -43.94
N VAL A 556 1.69 -4.67 -42.74
CA VAL A 556 2.72 -5.53 -42.18
C VAL A 556 2.01 -6.77 -41.63
N PRO A 557 2.31 -7.98 -42.09
CA PRO A 557 1.68 -9.19 -41.58
C PRO A 557 2.14 -9.41 -40.11
N ILE A 558 1.25 -9.21 -39.17
CA ILE A 558 1.44 -9.66 -37.79
C ILE A 558 0.85 -11.06 -37.68
N ASP A 559 1.61 -12.05 -38.06
CA ASP A 559 1.35 -13.45 -37.78
C ASP A 559 1.84 -13.75 -36.35
N THR A 560 1.04 -13.36 -35.37
CA THR A 560 1.05 -14.01 -34.05
C THR A 560 -0.34 -14.57 -33.77
N PRO A 561 -0.48 -15.89 -33.68
CA PRO A 561 -1.79 -16.57 -33.53
C PRO A 561 -2.53 -16.24 -32.23
N LEU A 562 -1.88 -15.52 -31.28
CA LEU A 562 -2.44 -15.18 -29.97
C LEU A 562 -3.09 -13.78 -29.94
N ALA A 563 -2.59 -12.80 -30.71
CA ALA A 563 -3.19 -11.47 -30.78
C ALA A 563 -4.57 -11.46 -31.45
N SER A 564 -4.80 -12.39 -32.42
CA SER A 564 -6.10 -12.52 -33.10
C SER A 564 -7.21 -13.06 -32.21
N SER A 565 -6.89 -13.79 -31.13
CA SER A 565 -7.92 -14.49 -30.32
C SER A 565 -8.59 -13.55 -29.28
N ALA A 566 -7.89 -12.59 -28.69
CA ALA A 566 -8.47 -11.71 -27.68
C ALA A 566 -9.30 -10.58 -28.31
N ALA A 567 -8.80 -9.94 -29.36
CA ALA A 567 -9.56 -8.96 -30.14
C ALA A 567 -10.79 -9.59 -30.80
N GLN A 568 -10.68 -10.84 -31.28
CA GLN A 568 -11.80 -11.60 -31.82
C GLN A 568 -12.83 -11.96 -30.73
N ALA A 569 -12.39 -12.36 -29.55
CA ALA A 569 -13.27 -12.66 -28.41
C ALA A 569 -14.04 -11.41 -27.94
N ALA A 570 -13.42 -10.25 -27.92
CA ALA A 570 -14.06 -9.00 -27.49
C ALA A 570 -15.03 -8.47 -28.56
N ALA A 571 -14.66 -8.49 -29.84
CA ALA A 571 -15.57 -8.18 -30.94
C ALA A 571 -16.76 -9.16 -30.97
N GLU A 572 -16.54 -10.39 -30.58
CA GLU A 572 -17.59 -11.39 -30.43
C GLU A 572 -18.50 -11.16 -29.24
N ILE A 573 -17.94 -10.63 -28.12
CA ILE A 573 -18.71 -10.22 -26.95
C ILE A 573 -19.60 -9.02 -27.31
N GLU A 574 -19.08 -7.99 -27.95
CA GLU A 574 -19.91 -6.85 -28.42
C GLU A 574 -20.96 -7.26 -29.43
N ARG A 575 -20.61 -8.13 -30.37
CA ARG A 575 -21.57 -8.67 -31.36
C ARG A 575 -22.65 -9.54 -30.71
N THR A 576 -22.30 -10.31 -29.66
CA THR A 576 -23.21 -11.24 -28.98
C THR A 576 -24.09 -10.56 -27.94
N TYR A 577 -23.53 -9.65 -27.16
CA TYR A 577 -24.22 -9.02 -26.02
C TYR A 577 -24.60 -7.56 -26.24
N GLY A 578 -24.13 -6.94 -27.30
CA GLY A 578 -24.25 -5.53 -27.57
C GLY A 578 -23.19 -4.68 -26.83
N PRO A 579 -23.06 -3.41 -27.18
CA PRO A 579 -22.20 -2.46 -26.47
C PRO A 579 -22.68 -2.30 -25.03
N LEU A 580 -21.75 -1.97 -24.13
CA LEU A 580 -22.10 -1.57 -22.77
C LEU A 580 -22.74 -0.19 -22.80
N THR A 581 -23.97 -0.06 -22.31
CA THR A 581 -24.75 1.17 -22.44
C THR A 581 -24.32 2.22 -21.39
N CYS A 582 -24.15 1.81 -20.13
CA CYS A 582 -23.67 2.69 -19.07
C CYS A 582 -22.15 2.95 -19.21
N LYS A 583 -21.78 4.12 -19.72
CA LYS A 583 -20.39 4.52 -19.94
C LYS A 583 -19.63 4.84 -18.64
N ALA A 584 -20.34 5.20 -17.57
CA ALA A 584 -19.75 5.51 -16.26
C ALA A 584 -19.28 4.25 -15.50
N LEU A 585 -19.87 3.07 -15.80
CA LEU A 585 -19.53 1.83 -15.09
C LEU A 585 -18.06 1.38 -15.27
N PRO A 586 -17.46 1.40 -16.47
CA PRO A 586 -16.02 1.14 -16.62
C PRO A 586 -15.15 2.14 -15.86
N ALA A 587 -15.51 3.41 -15.84
CA ALA A 587 -14.80 4.46 -15.11
C ALA A 587 -14.85 4.25 -13.59
N LEU A 588 -16.00 3.85 -13.05
CA LEU A 588 -16.11 3.43 -11.64
C LEU A 588 -15.18 2.26 -11.34
N MET A 589 -15.14 1.24 -12.21
CA MET A 589 -14.27 0.06 -11.99
C MET A 589 -12.79 0.41 -12.04
N GLU A 590 -12.40 1.35 -12.90
CA GLU A 590 -11.05 1.88 -12.96
C GLU A 590 -10.68 2.65 -11.69
N TRP A 591 -11.55 3.56 -11.26
CA TRP A 591 -11.35 4.32 -10.03
C TRP A 591 -11.21 3.43 -8.80
N LEU A 592 -12.07 2.39 -8.67
CA LEU A 592 -12.00 1.42 -7.59
C LEU A 592 -10.68 0.61 -7.63
N ALA A 593 -10.19 0.24 -8.81
CA ALA A 593 -8.95 -0.51 -8.96
C ALA A 593 -7.71 0.33 -8.61
N LEU A 594 -7.72 1.63 -8.91
CA LEU A 594 -6.60 2.54 -8.69
C LEU A 594 -6.62 3.22 -7.30
N ARG A 595 -7.66 2.99 -6.49
CA ARG A 595 -7.82 3.62 -5.17
C ARG A 595 -6.79 3.10 -4.16
N SER A 596 -6.25 4.02 -3.34
CA SER A 596 -5.30 3.72 -2.26
C SER A 596 -5.93 3.88 -0.88
N ASP A 597 -5.28 3.32 0.18
CA ASP A 597 -5.72 3.45 1.58
C ASP A 597 -5.78 4.89 2.08
N LEU A 598 -4.98 5.78 1.48
CA LEU A 598 -4.93 7.19 1.85
C LEU A 598 -6.17 7.95 1.42
N ASP A 599 -6.90 7.44 0.42
CA ASP A 599 -8.12 8.07 -0.10
C ASP A 599 -9.32 7.90 0.87
N ALA A 600 -9.21 7.00 1.86
CA ALA A 600 -10.25 6.73 2.87
C ALA A 600 -10.18 7.63 4.12
N LEU A 601 -9.26 8.61 4.18
CA LEU A 601 -9.05 9.44 5.38
C LEU A 601 -10.10 10.53 5.63
N SER A 602 -11.09 10.71 4.76
CA SER A 602 -12.12 11.75 4.82
C SER A 602 -13.39 11.32 5.58
N GLY A 603 -13.32 10.87 6.81
CA GLY A 603 -14.48 10.38 7.60
C GLY A 603 -14.59 10.98 9.00
N GLN A 604 -15.75 11.21 9.42
CA GLN A 604 -16.49 12.05 10.35
C GLN A 604 -16.22 11.99 11.87
N SER A 605 -15.24 11.31 12.43
CA SER A 605 -15.02 11.34 13.89
C SER A 605 -13.64 11.85 14.25
N SER A 606 -13.56 12.81 15.19
CA SER A 606 -12.27 13.25 15.74
C SER A 606 -11.58 12.06 16.41
N ALA A 607 -10.53 11.57 15.81
CA ALA A 607 -9.77 10.40 16.25
C ALA A 607 -8.30 10.51 15.85
N ILE A 608 -7.38 10.00 16.70
CA ILE A 608 -5.97 9.93 16.34
C ILE A 608 -5.77 9.00 15.15
N THR A 609 -4.77 9.32 14.35
CA THR A 609 -4.48 8.52 13.16
C THR A 609 -3.30 7.58 13.43
N MET A 610 -3.54 6.27 13.27
CA MET A 610 -2.52 5.23 13.40
C MET A 610 -2.15 4.69 12.02
N MET A 611 -0.86 4.59 11.70
CA MET A 611 -0.42 4.08 10.39
C MET A 611 1.03 3.61 10.39
N THR A 612 1.40 2.87 9.35
CA THR A 612 2.83 2.63 9.08
C THR A 612 3.51 3.92 8.61
N ILE A 613 4.82 4.04 8.85
CA ILE A 613 5.60 5.19 8.40
C ILE A 613 5.52 5.36 6.88
N HIS A 614 5.47 4.26 6.11
CA HIS A 614 5.30 4.32 4.64
C HIS A 614 3.99 5.00 4.23
N SER A 615 2.91 4.71 4.95
CA SER A 615 1.60 5.33 4.69
C SER A 615 1.55 6.81 5.12
N ALA A 616 2.48 7.26 5.96
CA ALA A 616 2.55 8.64 6.40
C ALA A 616 3.23 9.58 5.38
N LYS A 617 3.84 9.04 4.31
CA LYS A 617 4.44 9.85 3.25
C LYS A 617 3.38 10.74 2.59
N GLY A 618 3.69 12.03 2.41
CA GLY A 618 2.75 13.03 1.90
C GLY A 618 1.87 13.69 2.97
N LEU A 619 1.70 13.09 4.14
CA LEU A 619 0.89 13.64 5.24
C LEU A 619 1.73 14.52 6.18
N GLU A 620 1.04 15.25 7.08
CA GLU A 620 1.66 16.06 8.13
C GLU A 620 0.72 16.26 9.32
N PHE A 621 1.26 16.26 10.53
CA PHE A 621 0.47 16.36 11.75
C PHE A 621 1.14 17.33 12.74
N PRO A 622 0.37 18.10 13.51
CA PRO A 622 0.90 18.93 14.60
C PRO A 622 1.72 18.15 15.63
N ALA A 623 1.28 16.95 16.01
CA ALA A 623 2.00 16.05 16.91
C ALA A 623 2.14 14.64 16.32
N VAL A 624 3.33 14.05 16.39
CA VAL A 624 3.66 12.73 15.87
C VAL A 624 4.35 11.90 16.94
N PHE A 625 3.87 10.68 17.13
CA PHE A 625 4.52 9.62 17.89
C PHE A 625 5.11 8.59 16.93
N VAL A 626 6.35 8.17 17.14
CA VAL A 626 7.00 7.08 16.41
C VAL A 626 7.33 5.97 17.40
N ALA A 627 6.58 4.87 17.32
CA ALA A 627 6.68 3.75 18.25
C ALA A 627 7.65 2.68 17.78
N GLY A 628 8.35 2.05 18.73
CA GLY A 628 9.24 0.93 18.46
C GLY A 628 10.57 1.32 17.84
N MET A 629 11.18 2.42 18.28
CA MET A 629 12.49 2.89 17.83
C MET A 629 13.62 2.01 18.42
N GLU A 630 13.70 0.77 17.92
CA GLU A 630 14.60 -0.30 18.42
C GLU A 630 15.31 -0.98 17.24
N GLU A 631 16.59 -1.34 17.44
CA GLU A 631 17.32 -2.16 16.46
C GLU A 631 16.61 -3.50 16.20
N GLY A 632 16.49 -3.86 14.91
CA GLY A 632 15.73 -5.05 14.48
C GLY A 632 14.23 -4.82 14.29
N ILE A 633 13.70 -3.68 14.76
CA ILE A 633 12.33 -3.22 14.49
C ILE A 633 12.34 -1.99 13.59
N PHE A 634 13.02 -0.95 14.00
CA PHE A 634 13.25 0.26 13.23
C PHE A 634 14.62 0.86 13.55
N PRO A 635 15.66 0.56 12.75
CA PRO A 635 15.64 -0.09 11.43
C PRO A 635 15.30 -1.58 11.47
N HIS A 636 14.56 -2.04 10.46
CA HIS A 636 14.21 -3.45 10.25
C HIS A 636 15.28 -4.14 9.40
N VAL A 637 16.52 -4.20 9.92
CA VAL A 637 17.66 -4.85 9.25
C VAL A 637 18.05 -6.08 10.06
N ALA A 638 18.01 -7.25 9.44
CA ALA A 638 18.39 -8.48 10.10
C ALA A 638 19.91 -8.63 10.12
N GLY A 639 20.52 -8.60 11.34
CA GLY A 639 21.83 -9.16 11.59
C GLY A 639 23.05 -8.22 11.54
N PHE A 640 24.01 -8.50 12.41
CA PHE A 640 25.34 -7.89 12.54
C PHE A 640 26.35 -8.33 11.44
N GLY A 641 25.88 -8.76 10.28
CA GLY A 641 26.73 -9.26 9.19
C GLY A 641 26.51 -8.46 7.93
N GLY A 642 27.35 -7.49 7.65
CA GLY A 642 27.78 -6.99 6.34
C GLY A 642 26.75 -6.76 5.22
N GLU A 643 25.45 -6.88 5.46
CA GLU A 643 24.44 -6.84 4.42
C GLU A 643 23.69 -5.52 4.39
N ASP A 644 23.71 -4.97 3.20
CA ASP A 644 22.86 -3.92 2.69
C ASP A 644 22.96 -2.55 3.37
N ALA A 645 24.11 -1.92 3.17
CA ALA A 645 24.22 -0.46 3.38
C ALA A 645 23.06 0.27 2.68
N ALA A 646 22.63 -0.17 1.50
CA ALA A 646 21.51 0.40 0.77
C ALA A 646 20.16 0.25 1.51
N LYS A 647 19.88 -0.91 2.11
CA LYS A 647 18.66 -1.09 2.93
C LYS A 647 18.69 -0.24 4.19
N LEU A 648 19.85 -0.12 4.85
CA LEU A 648 19.99 0.75 6.00
C LEU A 648 19.80 2.23 5.62
N GLU A 649 20.29 2.64 4.46
CA GLU A 649 20.06 3.99 3.94
C GLU A 649 18.59 4.24 3.64
N GLU A 650 17.85 3.24 3.11
CA GLU A 650 16.41 3.35 2.91
C GLU A 650 15.64 3.42 4.25
N GLU A 651 15.98 2.59 5.23
CA GLU A 651 15.41 2.68 6.59
C GLU A 651 15.70 4.05 7.24
N ARG A 652 16.86 4.65 6.96
CA ARG A 652 17.19 6.00 7.43
C ARG A 652 16.38 7.08 6.72
N ARG A 653 16.12 6.93 5.40
CA ARG A 653 15.16 7.78 4.69
C ARG A 653 13.75 7.64 5.26
N LEU A 654 13.37 6.43 5.65
CA LEU A 654 12.09 6.20 6.32
C LEU A 654 12.03 6.90 7.69
N ALA A 655 13.13 6.91 8.47
CA ALA A 655 13.23 7.69 9.71
C ALA A 655 13.14 9.21 9.44
N TYR A 656 13.81 9.70 8.41
CA TYR A 656 13.70 11.09 7.95
C TYR A 656 12.25 11.43 7.57
N VAL A 657 11.55 10.54 6.87
CA VAL A 657 10.12 10.72 6.55
C VAL A 657 9.31 10.82 7.84
N ALA A 658 9.47 9.89 8.80
CA ALA A 658 8.73 9.89 10.06
C ALA A 658 8.92 11.21 10.84
N ILE A 659 10.18 11.65 11.00
CA ILE A 659 10.55 12.89 11.71
C ILE A 659 9.91 14.11 11.02
N THR A 660 10.03 14.22 9.71
CA THR A 660 9.54 15.37 8.93
C THR A 660 8.02 15.42 8.75
N ARG A 661 7.26 14.42 9.27
CA ARG A 661 5.78 14.52 9.33
C ARG A 661 5.31 15.37 10.48
N ALA A 662 6.14 15.58 11.52
CA ALA A 662 5.81 16.41 12.66
C ALA A 662 5.94 17.90 12.31
N ARG A 663 4.91 18.68 12.66
CA ARG A 663 4.92 20.14 12.50
C ARG A 663 5.45 20.85 13.76
N LYS A 664 5.00 20.42 14.95
CA LYS A 664 5.29 21.10 16.21
C LYS A 664 5.92 20.20 17.26
N ARG A 665 5.45 18.95 17.41
CA ARG A 665 5.87 18.02 18.45
C ARG A 665 6.20 16.64 17.88
N LEU A 666 7.32 16.10 18.32
CA LEU A 666 7.77 14.76 17.95
C LEU A 666 8.11 13.94 19.20
N PHE A 667 7.54 12.75 19.28
CA PHE A 667 7.77 11.80 20.36
C PHE A 667 8.33 10.51 19.75
N LEU A 668 9.46 10.03 20.30
CA LEU A 668 10.09 8.78 19.89
C LEU A 668 10.02 7.80 21.05
N THR A 669 9.48 6.59 20.84
CA THR A 669 9.36 5.63 21.94
C THR A 669 10.03 4.31 21.61
N TYR A 670 10.59 3.65 22.63
CA TYR A 670 11.24 2.35 22.54
C TYR A 670 11.11 1.58 23.85
N ALA A 671 11.06 0.26 23.78
CA ALA A 671 10.89 -0.61 24.94
C ALA A 671 12.22 -1.32 25.29
N ALA A 672 12.51 -1.48 26.57
CA ALA A 672 13.67 -2.25 27.03
C ALA A 672 13.55 -3.74 26.69
N THR A 673 12.30 -4.27 26.70
CA THR A 673 11.96 -5.61 26.26
C THR A 673 10.69 -5.57 25.44
N ARG A 674 10.62 -6.38 24.38
CA ARG A 674 9.42 -6.50 23.52
C ARG A 674 9.12 -7.95 23.20
N ARG A 675 7.85 -8.32 23.23
CA ARG A 675 7.42 -9.65 22.83
C ARG A 675 6.99 -9.64 21.37
N THR A 676 7.78 -10.32 20.54
CA THR A 676 7.52 -10.41 19.09
C THR A 676 7.40 -11.89 18.71
N TYR A 677 6.32 -12.27 18.02
CA TYR A 677 6.04 -13.67 17.59
C TYR A 677 6.19 -14.72 18.70
N GLY A 678 5.78 -14.38 19.94
CA GLY A 678 5.82 -15.30 21.07
C GLY A 678 7.15 -15.37 21.83
N SER A 679 8.21 -14.73 21.37
CA SER A 679 9.51 -14.62 22.05
C SER A 679 9.71 -13.21 22.61
N THR A 680 10.29 -13.10 23.81
CA THR A 680 10.70 -11.81 24.37
C THR A 680 12.11 -11.47 23.90
N GLN A 681 12.28 -10.31 23.33
CA GLN A 681 13.54 -9.77 22.85
C GLN A 681 13.91 -8.51 23.64
N ALA A 682 15.18 -8.29 23.89
CA ALA A 682 15.71 -7.05 24.45
C ALA A 682 16.55 -6.38 23.35
N ASN A 683 15.92 -5.46 22.62
CA ASN A 683 16.58 -4.78 21.53
C ASN A 683 17.26 -3.50 22.02
N PRO A 684 18.46 -3.16 21.52
CA PRO A 684 19.04 -1.85 21.76
C PRO A 684 18.16 -0.73 21.19
N ARG A 685 18.27 0.45 21.75
CA ARG A 685 17.68 1.67 21.20
C ARG A 685 18.16 1.87 19.75
N SER A 686 17.24 2.27 18.86
CA SER A 686 17.52 2.55 17.46
C SER A 686 18.70 3.51 17.29
N ARG A 687 19.59 3.18 16.34
CA ARG A 687 20.68 4.08 15.94
C ARG A 687 20.19 5.42 15.46
N PHE A 688 19.02 5.51 14.88
CA PHE A 688 18.43 6.77 14.40
C PHE A 688 18.16 7.75 15.54
N VAL A 689 17.80 7.26 16.72
CA VAL A 689 17.67 8.11 17.93
C VAL A 689 19.05 8.56 18.41
N ASN A 690 20.09 7.74 18.28
CA ASN A 690 21.46 8.10 18.65
C ASN A 690 22.13 9.09 17.67
N GLU A 691 21.61 9.20 16.45
CA GLU A 691 22.08 10.12 15.42
C GLU A 691 21.51 11.55 15.60
N ILE A 692 20.52 11.74 16.50
CA ILE A 692 19.94 13.05 16.83
C ILE A 692 20.87 13.80 17.79
N PRO A 693 21.16 15.10 17.58
CA PRO A 693 21.96 15.90 18.50
C PRO A 693 21.33 16.01 19.91
N ASP A 694 22.13 15.95 20.94
CA ASP A 694 21.66 16.02 22.35
C ASP A 694 20.92 17.33 22.67
N GLU A 695 21.25 18.40 21.97
CA GLU A 695 20.55 19.69 22.11
C GLU A 695 19.10 19.65 21.60
N ASP A 696 18.75 18.73 20.70
CA ASP A 696 17.45 18.63 20.06
C ASP A 696 16.50 17.64 20.74
N ILE A 697 16.99 16.80 21.68
CA ILE A 697 16.23 15.69 22.25
C ILE A 697 16.30 15.66 23.78
N GLU A 698 15.20 15.25 24.40
CA GLU A 698 15.09 15.02 25.85
C GLU A 698 14.66 13.58 26.12
N PHE A 699 15.33 12.94 27.08
CA PHE A 699 15.08 11.54 27.43
C PHE A 699 14.30 11.39 28.74
N SER A 700 13.34 10.48 28.77
CA SER A 700 12.57 10.10 29.97
C SER A 700 12.30 8.59 30.02
N GLY A 701 11.75 8.10 31.14
CA GLY A 701 11.41 6.68 31.33
C GLY A 701 12.44 5.91 32.16
N ILE A 702 12.50 4.59 31.98
CA ILE A 702 13.37 3.71 32.76
C ILE A 702 14.83 4.00 32.40
N GLY A 703 15.63 4.42 33.36
CA GLY A 703 17.07 4.72 33.18
C GLY A 703 17.41 6.20 33.01
N SER A 704 16.44 7.10 32.94
CA SER A 704 16.71 8.55 32.84
C SER A 704 17.21 9.20 34.15
N SER A 705 17.14 8.51 35.28
CA SER A 705 17.53 9.01 36.60
C SER A 705 19.04 8.87 36.91
N GLY A 706 19.92 8.82 35.90
CA GLY A 706 21.33 8.58 36.17
C GLY A 706 22.36 8.95 35.11
N PHE A 707 22.02 9.72 34.05
CA PHE A 707 23.03 10.14 33.06
C PHE A 707 22.95 11.66 32.77
N SER A 708 23.25 12.45 33.81
CA SER A 708 23.73 13.80 33.63
C SER A 708 25.27 13.74 33.72
N GLY A 709 25.93 13.89 32.60
CA GLY A 709 27.32 14.25 32.63
C GLY A 709 28.33 13.28 32.03
N THR A 710 28.76 13.62 30.85
CA THR A 710 30.16 13.59 30.38
C THR A 710 30.99 12.30 30.50
N GLY A 711 31.42 11.79 29.41
CA GLY A 711 32.69 11.13 29.36
C GLY A 711 32.80 9.76 28.74
N TRP A 712 32.53 9.68 27.42
CA TRP A 712 33.28 8.71 26.59
C TRP A 712 34.23 9.48 25.67
N GLU A 713 35.16 10.21 26.29
CA GLU A 713 36.32 10.69 25.59
C GLU A 713 37.30 9.54 25.31
N LYS A 714 37.79 9.56 24.11
CA LYS A 714 38.90 8.80 23.56
C LYS A 714 40.00 8.48 24.60
N ARG A 715 40.18 7.23 24.92
CA ARG A 715 41.46 6.75 25.51
C ARG A 715 42.32 6.19 24.39
N GLY A 716 43.03 7.10 23.76
CA GLY A 716 44.28 6.79 23.07
C GLY A 716 45.38 6.62 24.09
N ASP A 717 46.19 5.64 23.81
CA ASP A 717 47.58 5.35 24.28
C ASP A 717 48.11 6.14 25.47
N ARG A 718 48.37 5.44 26.58
CA ARG A 718 49.54 5.69 27.39
C ARG A 718 50.11 4.39 28.01
N ARG A 719 51.26 3.96 27.50
CA ARG A 719 52.19 3.07 28.18
C ARG A 719 52.67 3.72 29.49
N GLY A 720 52.82 2.93 30.54
CA GLY A 720 53.74 3.26 31.58
C GLY A 720 53.44 2.76 32.98
N THR A 721 54.18 1.75 33.38
CA THR A 721 54.88 1.51 34.65
C THR A 721 54.14 0.93 35.85
N PHE A 722 54.78 -0.16 36.32
CA PHE A 722 54.55 -0.96 37.53
C PHE A 722 54.47 -0.14 38.82
N GLY A 723 53.71 -0.60 39.80
CA GLY A 723 53.73 -0.22 41.17
C GLY A 723 52.95 -1.19 42.06
N SER A 724 53.63 -1.93 42.86
CA SER A 724 53.16 -2.91 43.84
C SER A 724 52.43 -2.31 45.04
N GLY A 725 51.41 -2.98 45.58
CA GLY A 725 50.78 -2.63 46.85
C GLY A 725 49.70 -3.63 47.25
N GLN A 726 50.00 -4.36 48.33
CA GLN A 726 49.23 -5.39 49.01
C GLN A 726 47.95 -4.91 49.68
N GLY A 727 46.93 -5.80 49.81
CA GLY A 727 46.04 -5.79 50.96
C GLY A 727 44.61 -6.26 50.73
N SER A 728 44.39 -7.50 51.10
CA SER A 728 43.28 -8.20 51.86
C SER A 728 41.81 -8.15 51.39
N ASP A 729 41.35 -9.34 51.04
CA ASP A 729 40.15 -10.11 51.52
C ASP A 729 38.75 -9.45 51.54
N MET A 730 37.74 -10.04 50.90
CA MET A 730 36.99 -11.25 51.24
C MET A 730 35.74 -11.43 50.34
N TYR A 731 35.44 -12.72 50.05
CA TYR A 731 34.14 -13.31 49.53
C TYR A 731 33.71 -12.93 48.10
N GLY A 732 33.54 -13.84 47.15
CA GLY A 732 33.32 -15.26 47.08
C GLY A 732 32.22 -15.55 46.07
N GLY A 733 32.53 -16.01 44.82
CA GLY A 733 31.47 -16.33 43.86
C GLY A 733 32.09 -16.78 42.52
N ARG A 734 31.97 -18.05 42.23
CA ARG A 734 32.65 -18.83 41.19
C ARG A 734 32.44 -18.37 39.76
N VAL A 735 33.55 -18.26 39.04
CA VAL A 735 33.67 -18.13 37.59
C VAL A 735 34.15 -19.46 37.01
N PHE A 736 33.55 -19.95 35.94
CA PHE A 736 34.16 -20.92 35.00
C PHE A 736 34.36 -20.14 33.69
N GLY A 737 35.45 -19.95 33.12
CA GLY A 737 36.71 -20.64 32.84
C GLY A 737 36.77 -20.83 31.33
N SER A 738 37.49 -19.91 30.65
CA SER A 738 37.84 -19.95 29.21
C SER A 738 38.93 -20.99 28.94
N TYR A 739 38.96 -21.59 27.75
CA TYR A 739 40.14 -22.15 27.14
C TYR A 739 40.30 -21.69 25.70
N THR A 740 41.36 -20.94 25.50
CA THR A 740 42.01 -20.68 24.23
C THR A 740 42.96 -21.80 23.86
N ARG A 741 43.08 -22.19 22.60
CA ARG A 741 44.35 -22.50 21.97
C ARG A 741 44.34 -22.37 20.45
N SER A 742 45.29 -21.64 19.98
CA SER A 742 45.74 -21.37 18.63
C SER A 742 46.44 -22.54 17.94
N THR A 743 46.42 -22.58 16.65
CA THR A 743 47.49 -22.71 15.61
C THR A 743 46.76 -22.98 14.30
N GLY A 744 46.90 -22.22 13.26
CA GLY A 744 48.00 -22.04 12.36
C GLY A 744 47.74 -22.74 11.03
N GLY A 745 47.67 -22.00 9.89
CA GLY A 745 47.93 -22.60 8.59
C GLY A 745 46.98 -22.28 7.46
N SER A 746 47.33 -21.30 6.72
CA SER A 746 47.22 -21.05 5.24
C SER A 746 46.33 -21.90 4.34
N GLY A 747 45.60 -21.25 3.44
CA GLY A 747 45.21 -21.84 2.15
C GLY A 747 43.97 -21.25 1.51
N ALA A 748 44.15 -20.66 0.35
CA ALA A 748 43.18 -19.96 -0.51
C ALA A 748 42.02 -20.84 -0.98
N SER A 749 40.90 -20.24 -1.27
CA SER A 749 40.16 -20.01 -2.51
C SER A 749 38.65 -20.08 -2.35
N ALA A 750 38.03 -19.06 -2.89
CA ALA A 750 36.79 -18.97 -3.63
C ALA A 750 35.60 -19.88 -3.29
N GLY A 751 34.46 -19.24 -3.12
CA GLY A 751 33.18 -19.79 -3.63
C GLY A 751 31.98 -19.74 -2.70
N SER A 752 31.07 -18.92 -3.12
CA SER A 752 29.61 -19.04 -3.09
C SER A 752 28.82 -18.97 -1.78
N TYR A 753 27.88 -18.12 -1.86
CA TYR A 753 26.71 -17.91 -1.01
C TYR A 753 25.87 -19.18 -0.86
N ASP A 754 25.33 -19.42 0.33
CA ASP A 754 23.94 -19.85 0.47
C ASP A 754 23.39 -19.68 1.90
N SER A 755 22.25 -19.00 1.92
CA SER A 755 21.01 -19.14 2.70
C SER A 755 21.03 -19.81 4.07
N PHE A 756 20.43 -19.12 5.04
CA PHE A 756 20.04 -19.69 6.33
C PHE A 756 18.53 -19.55 6.57
N PHE A 757 17.85 -20.70 6.54
CA PHE A 757 16.71 -21.02 7.41
C PHE A 757 16.80 -22.53 7.71
N GLY A 758 17.30 -22.85 8.89
CA GLY A 758 17.36 -24.20 9.41
C GLY A 758 16.43 -24.39 10.59
N VAL A 759 15.50 -25.32 10.47
CA VAL A 759 14.76 -25.90 11.59
C VAL A 759 15.45 -27.19 11.99
N ALA A 760 15.81 -27.27 13.27
CA ALA A 760 16.48 -28.42 13.87
C ALA A 760 15.50 -29.59 14.07
N GLY A 761 15.82 -30.73 13.52
CA GLY A 761 15.25 -32.01 13.90
C GLY A 761 16.40 -32.95 14.34
N THR A 762 16.22 -33.62 15.44
CA THR A 762 17.21 -34.52 16.05
C THR A 762 17.07 -35.92 15.52
N GLU A 763 18.24 -36.50 15.14
CA GLU A 763 18.49 -37.90 14.80
C GLU A 763 18.66 -38.79 16.01
N ARG A 764 18.50 -40.12 15.88
CA ARG A 764 19.55 -41.15 15.76
C ARG A 764 18.98 -42.58 15.67
N HIS A 765 19.31 -43.24 14.66
CA HIS A 765 20.21 -44.37 14.30
C HIS A 765 19.81 -45.78 14.61
N ARG A 766 19.91 -46.59 13.52
CA ARG A 766 20.28 -48.02 13.30
C ARG A 766 19.20 -49.03 13.66
N GLY A 767 18.82 -49.95 12.82
CA GLY A 767 19.36 -50.61 11.64
C GLY A 767 18.76 -52.01 11.59
N VAL A 768 18.62 -52.60 10.38
CA VAL A 768 18.45 -54.02 10.06
C VAL A 768 17.01 -54.58 10.04
N SER A 769 16.58 -54.86 8.80
CA SER A 769 15.49 -55.77 8.40
C SER A 769 15.89 -57.27 8.59
N PRO A 770 15.07 -58.26 8.26
CA PRO A 770 13.71 -58.32 7.69
C PRO A 770 12.78 -59.39 8.33
N ASP A 771 11.59 -59.45 7.88
CA ASP A 771 10.80 -60.59 7.41
C ASP A 771 9.43 -60.85 8.06
N ALA A 772 8.48 -61.01 7.14
CA ALA A 772 7.33 -61.91 7.07
C ALA A 772 6.15 -61.87 8.07
N GLY A 773 5.04 -61.43 7.55
CA GLY A 773 3.90 -62.39 7.48
C GLY A 773 2.74 -62.20 8.45
N ARG A 774 1.56 -61.99 7.83
CA ARG A 774 0.20 -62.41 8.20
C ARG A 774 -0.72 -61.55 9.04
N LYS A 775 -1.77 -61.16 8.39
CA LYS A 775 -3.11 -60.83 8.90
C LYS A 775 -3.84 -62.12 9.41
N PRO A 776 -5.11 -62.09 9.88
CA PRO A 776 -5.82 -61.21 10.79
C PRO A 776 -6.54 -61.99 11.90
N ALA A 777 -7.16 -61.37 12.88
CA ALA A 777 -8.45 -61.85 13.43
C ALA A 777 -9.04 -60.93 14.53
N THR A 778 -10.26 -60.91 14.55
CA THR A 778 -11.34 -60.21 15.24
C THR A 778 -11.61 -60.62 16.67
N PHE A 779 -12.35 -59.75 17.37
CA PHE A 779 -13.27 -59.92 18.53
C PHE A 779 -12.70 -59.89 19.95
N GLY A 780 -13.41 -59.06 20.78
CA GLY A 780 -13.59 -59.35 22.17
C GLY A 780 -13.66 -58.15 23.13
N SER A 781 -14.88 -57.82 23.48
CA SER A 781 -15.32 -56.93 24.54
C SER A 781 -14.72 -57.17 25.94
N GLY A 782 -14.49 -56.12 26.72
CA GLY A 782 -14.20 -56.23 28.13
C GLY A 782 -13.92 -54.88 28.80
N ALA A 783 -14.89 -54.39 29.54
CA ALA A 783 -14.83 -53.17 30.35
C ALA A 783 -13.95 -53.32 31.57
N THR A 784 -13.07 -52.39 31.86
CA THR A 784 -12.61 -52.08 33.22
C THR A 784 -12.15 -50.60 33.28
N ARG A 785 -12.55 -49.95 34.39
CA ARG A 785 -12.42 -48.50 34.71
C ARG A 785 -10.95 -48.05 34.83
N PRO A 786 -10.69 -46.77 34.54
CA PRO A 786 -9.34 -46.23 34.54
C PRO A 786 -8.90 -45.62 35.85
N ARG A 787 -7.63 -45.77 36.12
CA ARG A 787 -6.84 -45.11 37.16
C ARG A 787 -6.51 -43.71 36.73
N GLN A 788 -6.84 -42.75 37.62
CA GLN A 788 -6.55 -41.31 37.48
C GLN A 788 -5.04 -41.07 37.30
N GLN A 789 -4.65 -40.45 36.19
CA GLN A 789 -3.40 -39.69 36.08
C GLN A 789 -3.78 -38.20 36.14
N GLN A 790 -3.10 -37.48 37.01
CA GLN A 790 -3.20 -36.04 37.15
C GLN A 790 -2.72 -35.38 35.83
N ALA A 791 -3.65 -34.69 35.19
CA ALA A 791 -3.35 -33.79 34.10
C ALA A 791 -2.93 -32.43 34.65
N SER A 792 -1.79 -31.93 34.19
CA SER A 792 -1.33 -30.56 34.38
C SER A 792 -2.38 -29.58 33.78
N ALA A 793 -2.75 -28.59 34.58
CA ALA A 793 -3.75 -27.57 34.25
C ALA A 793 -3.36 -26.76 33.00
N PRO A 794 -4.34 -26.43 32.15
CA PRO A 794 -4.14 -25.47 31.07
C PRO A 794 -3.99 -24.04 31.64
N VAL A 795 -3.10 -23.26 31.08
CA VAL A 795 -2.94 -21.83 31.35
C VAL A 795 -4.27 -21.14 31.01
N GLU A 796 -4.96 -20.67 32.03
CA GLU A 796 -6.18 -19.86 31.93
C GLU A 796 -5.89 -18.60 31.14
N GLN A 797 -6.48 -18.50 29.96
CA GLN A 797 -6.77 -17.18 29.36
C GLN A 797 -7.68 -16.46 30.35
N ARG A 798 -7.20 -15.37 30.95
CA ARG A 798 -8.00 -14.49 31.79
C ARG A 798 -9.18 -13.97 30.96
N ARG A 799 -10.33 -14.56 31.15
CA ARG A 799 -11.62 -13.94 30.81
C ARG A 799 -11.74 -12.64 31.61
N PRO A 800 -12.34 -11.59 31.04
CA PRO A 800 -12.63 -10.38 31.80
C PRO A 800 -13.37 -10.80 33.08
N ASP A 801 -12.95 -10.24 34.21
CA ASP A 801 -13.54 -10.56 35.52
C ASP A 801 -15.05 -10.44 35.43
N ALA A 802 -15.77 -11.58 35.50
CA ALA A 802 -17.22 -11.62 35.45
C ALA A 802 -17.85 -10.81 36.58
N ALA A 803 -17.09 -10.53 37.63
CA ALA A 803 -17.50 -9.68 38.74
C ALA A 803 -17.53 -8.18 38.36
N ARG A 804 -16.65 -7.72 37.48
CA ARG A 804 -16.61 -6.32 36.97
C ARG A 804 -17.65 -6.05 35.88
N ALA A 805 -17.99 -7.06 35.08
CA ALA A 805 -19.06 -6.95 34.08
C ALA A 805 -20.47 -6.90 34.72
N ALA A 806 -20.59 -7.29 35.97
CA ALA A 806 -21.85 -7.27 36.71
C ALA A 806 -22.08 -5.96 37.50
N GLU A 807 -21.11 -5.03 37.53
CA GLU A 807 -21.32 -3.72 38.16
C GLU A 807 -22.29 -2.88 37.32
N VAL A 808 -23.44 -2.62 37.84
CA VAL A 808 -24.45 -1.77 37.19
C VAL A 808 -24.16 -0.32 37.57
N PHE A 809 -23.74 0.45 36.58
CA PHE A 809 -23.56 1.88 36.75
C PHE A 809 -24.85 2.62 36.38
N ALA A 810 -25.18 3.63 37.17
CA ALA A 810 -26.33 4.53 36.97
C ALA A 810 -25.84 5.97 36.84
N VAL A 811 -26.62 6.80 36.17
CA VAL A 811 -26.35 8.24 36.07
C VAL A 811 -26.34 8.83 37.49
N GLY A 812 -25.29 9.55 37.81
CA GLY A 812 -25.06 10.12 39.16
C GLY A 812 -24.14 9.30 40.06
N ASP A 813 -23.75 8.08 39.66
CA ASP A 813 -22.82 7.27 40.42
C ASP A 813 -21.42 7.92 40.47
N ALA A 814 -20.85 7.98 41.68
CA ALA A 814 -19.48 8.36 41.91
C ALA A 814 -18.56 7.19 41.54
N VAL A 815 -17.57 7.42 40.72
CA VAL A 815 -16.63 6.40 40.24
C VAL A 815 -15.19 6.89 40.36
N SER A 816 -14.26 5.96 40.48
CA SER A 816 -12.83 6.27 40.42
C SER A 816 -12.17 5.52 39.29
N HIS A 817 -11.50 6.22 38.41
CA HIS A 817 -10.67 5.65 37.35
C HIS A 817 -9.21 5.71 37.76
N LYS A 818 -8.48 4.63 37.58
CA LYS A 818 -7.09 4.52 38.01
C LYS A 818 -6.17 5.63 37.44
N THR A 819 -6.44 6.13 36.25
CA THR A 819 -5.65 7.14 35.56
C THR A 819 -6.24 8.55 35.69
N PHE A 820 -7.59 8.68 35.67
CA PHE A 820 -8.29 9.97 35.62
C PHE A 820 -8.78 10.45 36.97
N GLY A 821 -8.70 9.58 38.01
CA GLY A 821 -9.15 9.89 39.37
C GLY A 821 -10.67 9.78 39.55
N PRO A 822 -11.23 10.47 40.58
CA PRO A 822 -12.65 10.44 40.85
C PRO A 822 -13.45 11.21 39.79
N GLY A 823 -14.67 10.73 39.55
CA GLY A 823 -15.60 11.33 38.59
C GLY A 823 -17.02 10.85 38.81
N THR A 824 -17.98 11.43 38.11
CA THR A 824 -19.40 11.12 38.18
C THR A 824 -19.91 10.62 36.84
N VAL A 825 -20.69 9.55 36.84
CA VAL A 825 -21.35 9.01 35.63
C VAL A 825 -22.45 9.98 35.20
N ILE A 826 -22.37 10.52 33.99
CA ILE A 826 -23.37 11.47 33.46
C ILE A 826 -24.30 10.83 32.41
N SER A 827 -23.89 9.72 31.80
CA SER A 827 -24.71 8.99 30.84
C SER A 827 -24.33 7.51 30.84
N VAL A 828 -25.32 6.65 30.58
CA VAL A 828 -25.15 5.18 30.47
C VAL A 828 -25.92 4.73 29.23
N ASP A 829 -25.19 4.19 28.24
CA ASP A 829 -25.74 3.69 26.98
C ASP A 829 -25.20 2.27 26.70
N GLY A 830 -26.02 1.26 27.00
CA GLY A 830 -25.63 -0.16 26.90
C GLY A 830 -24.37 -0.46 27.71
N ASP A 831 -23.30 -0.89 27.07
CA ASP A 831 -22.00 -1.18 27.70
C ASP A 831 -21.07 0.04 27.81
N MET A 832 -21.49 1.21 27.30
CA MET A 832 -20.74 2.46 27.40
C MET A 832 -21.27 3.32 28.54
N ILE A 833 -20.36 3.92 29.30
CA ILE A 833 -20.67 4.94 30.31
C ILE A 833 -19.89 6.22 30.01
N GLU A 834 -20.49 7.35 30.20
CA GLU A 834 -19.87 8.65 30.10
C GLU A 834 -19.63 9.21 31.50
N VAL A 835 -18.35 9.49 31.82
CA VAL A 835 -17.93 9.92 33.13
C VAL A 835 -17.32 11.31 33.07
N GLN A 836 -17.79 12.23 33.88
CA GLN A 836 -17.19 13.53 34.11
C GLN A 836 -16.21 13.44 35.27
N PHE A 837 -14.92 13.68 35.01
CA PHE A 837 -13.85 13.57 36.01
C PHE A 837 -13.62 14.89 36.73
N GLU A 838 -13.59 14.87 38.05
CA GLU A 838 -13.49 16.05 38.91
C GLU A 838 -12.15 16.81 38.69
N LYS A 839 -11.07 16.08 38.49
CA LYS A 839 -9.73 16.65 38.38
C LYS A 839 -9.50 17.44 37.06
N SER A 840 -10.19 17.07 36.00
CA SER A 840 -10.06 17.70 34.69
C SER A 840 -11.30 18.49 34.26
N GLY A 841 -12.44 18.27 34.89
CA GLY A 841 -13.74 18.82 34.49
C GLY A 841 -14.29 18.27 33.19
N LYS A 842 -13.57 17.34 32.53
CA LYS A 842 -13.90 16.80 31.21
C LYS A 842 -14.69 15.48 31.30
N THR A 843 -15.46 15.23 30.27
CA THR A 843 -16.26 14.02 30.12
C THR A 843 -15.54 13.03 29.22
N LYS A 844 -15.55 11.74 29.61
CA LYS A 844 -15.01 10.65 28.79
C LYS A 844 -16.00 9.49 28.70
N LYS A 845 -16.10 8.88 27.51
CA LYS A 845 -16.86 7.64 27.25
C LYS A 845 -15.96 6.45 27.53
N LEU A 846 -16.41 5.53 28.37
CA LEU A 846 -15.67 4.37 28.85
C LEU A 846 -16.53 3.12 28.69
N MET A 847 -15.93 1.98 28.36
CA MET A 847 -16.65 0.71 28.21
C MET A 847 -16.67 -0.05 29.52
N LYS A 848 -17.86 -0.47 29.98
CA LYS A 848 -18.06 -1.29 31.18
C LYS A 848 -17.27 -2.59 31.09
N GLY A 849 -16.65 -3.01 32.15
CA GLY A 849 -15.89 -4.26 32.22
C GLY A 849 -14.48 -4.19 31.61
N PHE A 850 -14.17 -3.17 30.80
CA PHE A 850 -12.86 -2.96 30.22
C PHE A 850 -12.10 -1.78 30.84
N ALA A 851 -12.78 -0.67 31.09
CA ALA A 851 -12.16 0.47 31.76
C ALA A 851 -11.88 0.13 33.24
N PRO A 852 -10.70 0.52 33.78
CA PRO A 852 -10.36 0.29 35.19
C PRO A 852 -11.09 1.28 36.12
N ILE A 853 -12.43 1.22 36.12
CA ILE A 853 -13.34 2.03 36.91
C ILE A 853 -13.86 1.19 38.05
N VAL A 854 -13.95 1.83 39.20
CA VAL A 854 -14.57 1.24 40.42
C VAL A 854 -15.60 2.24 40.91
N LYS A 855 -16.81 1.75 41.24
CA LYS A 855 -17.84 2.55 41.88
C LYS A 855 -17.36 2.88 43.30
N LEU A 856 -17.46 4.17 43.69
CA LEU A 856 -17.01 4.66 44.99
C LEU A 856 -18.08 4.51 46.06
#